data_6ee35a797bd6a3ea5927da41731bd564
#
_entry.id   6ee35a797bd6a3ea5927da41731bd564
#
_cell.length_a   1.000
_cell.length_b   1.000
_cell.length_c   1.000
_cell.angle_alpha   90.00
_cell.angle_beta   90.00
_cell.angle_gamma   90.00
#
_symmetry.space_group_name_H-M   'P 1'
#
loop_
_entity.id
_entity.type
_entity.pdbx_description
1 polymer ?
#
loop_
_entity_poly.entity_id
_entity_poly.type
_entity_poly.pdbx_seq_one_letter_code
_entity_poly.pdbx_strand_id
1 'polypeptide(L)'
;MSAPCTQDQIQEELNRLLASRQFMDSPRLSRFLTYIVQKTLSGETDEIKEYTIGLAVFDRNTDFDPRLDNIVRVQASKLRSRLNDYYGSEGSSNSAQIRLLRGSYVPVFDCTPDGIASPIASVPMPTSTRAPTRVWFWLAAAFVLILTFAAGLLSALRIKPQAPRASQIRFEIPEPDGCRFLASPQLSPDGKKVAVGVLRKETDAAIYVHNLESGAGEILAGTAGGRFPYWTPDGKSLIFSKASRSFRVDLANGGESVSIAPTDTSFGVDVNRDGVILFAGNPGPVRRLSPSGGGLTAVTTVDKPEVAHVFPRFFPDGNHFLYLARNETPGDSAIYVASLDGRLKKRIVQTETRALFVVGPESISSKGYLFFVRGGELLVQPFDANRLELSGSPRHVTGDIQELPYGASTYWASSGALAYMTEGGFPGQLTWFDRTGKVIGKLGPVADLGDPVLSPAGTHVAYDQADGSNRDVWTMEIKSGKTTRITFDPEVDHDPVWSPDGSRIAFESHRTPQGLYVARSQGGTAESLALPGGDSLSDWSRDGNFLLFGSMRSEPGASSIRLMPLTLNRKPLIWMHAGKARWPVLSPNGKWIAYASTESGRSHIYVQPFDATSGPDSGKSQVSTGGGSQPSWRADGKELFYLSADNVLMGVGVRPGTPFDYERPAPLFDTRLRVLRGPRNDYTTHDGNRFLIRVPAYKETASPIHVVVNWSGMFGN
;
A
#
# COMPACT_ATOMS: atom_id res chain seq x y z
N MET A 1 4.27 34.15 -20.93
CA MET A 1 2.97 34.50 -20.33
C MET A 1 1.96 34.31 -21.44
N SER A 2 1.05 33.35 -21.31
CA SER A 2 -0.04 33.13 -22.26
C SER A 2 -0.98 34.35 -22.24
N ALA A 3 -1.50 34.75 -23.42
CA ALA A 3 -2.47 35.82 -23.51
C ALA A 3 -3.77 35.40 -22.78
N PRO A 4 -4.49 36.36 -22.15
CA PRO A 4 -5.75 36.01 -21.50
C PRO A 4 -6.78 35.57 -22.56
N CYS A 5 -7.49 34.47 -22.30
CA CYS A 5 -8.58 33.99 -23.17
C CYS A 5 -9.73 34.99 -23.24
N THR A 6 -10.32 35.17 -24.42
CA THR A 6 -11.56 35.91 -24.54
C THR A 6 -12.76 35.08 -24.09
N GLN A 7 -13.85 35.71 -23.66
CA GLN A 7 -15.07 35.00 -23.26
C GLN A 7 -15.61 34.10 -24.39
N ASP A 8 -15.56 34.59 -25.62
CA ASP A 8 -16.01 33.84 -26.80
C ASP A 8 -15.19 32.57 -27.04
N GLN A 9 -13.87 32.66 -26.89
CA GLN A 9 -12.98 31.49 -27.02
C GLN A 9 -13.27 30.42 -25.95
N ILE A 10 -13.52 30.85 -24.72
CA ILE A 10 -13.86 29.93 -23.63
C ILE A 10 -15.23 29.28 -23.85
N GLN A 11 -16.22 30.06 -24.35
CA GLN A 11 -17.55 29.55 -24.61
C GLN A 11 -17.56 28.57 -25.79
N GLU A 12 -16.78 28.86 -26.84
CA GLU A 12 -16.62 27.93 -27.96
C GLU A 12 -15.96 26.62 -27.54
N GLU A 13 -14.92 26.69 -26.72
CA GLU A 13 -14.27 25.50 -26.20
C GLU A 13 -15.16 24.68 -25.26
N LEU A 14 -15.95 25.35 -24.42
CA LEU A 14 -16.99 24.69 -23.62
C LEU A 14 -17.97 23.91 -24.49
N ASN A 15 -18.45 24.54 -25.59
CA ASN A 15 -19.38 23.87 -26.50
C ASN A 15 -18.75 22.66 -27.20
N ARG A 16 -17.46 22.75 -27.59
CA ARG A 16 -16.70 21.60 -28.15
C ARG A 16 -16.57 20.47 -27.15
N LEU A 17 -16.22 20.78 -25.91
CA LEU A 17 -16.13 19.79 -24.81
C LEU A 17 -17.47 19.08 -24.60
N LEU A 18 -18.58 19.82 -24.51
CA LEU A 18 -19.90 19.24 -24.28
C LEU A 18 -20.38 18.36 -25.45
N ALA A 19 -19.94 18.64 -26.68
CA ALA A 19 -20.23 17.83 -27.87
C ALA A 19 -19.28 16.63 -28.06
N SER A 20 -18.20 16.52 -27.27
CA SER A 20 -17.22 15.45 -27.39
C SER A 20 -17.73 14.10 -26.85
N ARG A 21 -17.12 13.02 -27.31
CA ARG A 21 -17.44 11.65 -26.83
C ARG A 21 -17.27 11.51 -25.31
N GLN A 22 -16.34 12.24 -24.70
CA GLN A 22 -16.07 12.21 -23.27
C GLN A 22 -17.22 12.78 -22.44
N PHE A 23 -18.04 13.69 -23.00
CA PHE A 23 -19.10 14.39 -22.27
C PHE A 23 -20.52 14.05 -22.72
N MET A 24 -20.71 13.55 -23.95
CA MET A 24 -22.02 13.27 -24.55
C MET A 24 -22.88 12.33 -23.70
N ASP A 25 -22.27 11.29 -23.11
CA ASP A 25 -22.95 10.30 -22.27
C ASP A 25 -22.92 10.63 -20.76
N SER A 26 -22.66 11.86 -20.39
CA SER A 26 -22.45 12.24 -18.99
C SER A 26 -23.15 13.54 -18.58
N PRO A 27 -24.51 13.58 -18.59
CA PRO A 27 -25.28 14.80 -18.34
C PRO A 27 -24.94 15.54 -17.05
N ARG A 28 -24.61 14.79 -15.98
CA ARG A 28 -24.23 15.38 -14.69
C ARG A 28 -22.87 16.08 -14.73
N LEU A 29 -21.88 15.52 -15.41
CA LEU A 29 -20.56 16.16 -15.56
C LEU A 29 -20.63 17.34 -16.51
N SER A 30 -21.43 17.26 -17.58
CA SER A 30 -21.69 18.36 -18.51
C SER A 30 -22.33 19.53 -17.77
N ARG A 31 -23.34 19.30 -16.95
CA ARG A 31 -24.00 20.32 -16.11
C ARG A 31 -23.01 20.93 -15.09
N PHE A 32 -22.13 20.11 -14.50
CA PHE A 32 -21.11 20.58 -13.58
C PHE A 32 -20.09 21.50 -14.28
N LEU A 33 -19.53 21.07 -15.41
CA LEU A 33 -18.58 21.87 -16.19
C LEU A 33 -19.20 23.20 -16.62
N THR A 34 -20.41 23.13 -17.15
CA THR A 34 -21.17 24.35 -17.58
C THR A 34 -21.34 25.31 -16.40
N TYR A 35 -21.78 24.83 -15.24
CA TYR A 35 -22.00 25.66 -14.06
C TYR A 35 -20.75 26.42 -13.62
N ILE A 36 -19.62 25.71 -13.44
CA ILE A 36 -18.37 26.32 -12.95
C ILE A 36 -17.75 27.29 -13.99
N VAL A 37 -17.87 26.98 -15.31
CA VAL A 37 -17.37 27.88 -16.36
C VAL A 37 -18.20 29.13 -16.43
N GLN A 38 -19.56 29.03 -16.44
CA GLN A 38 -20.43 30.18 -16.48
C GLN A 38 -20.28 31.08 -15.26
N LYS A 39 -20.23 30.52 -14.05
CA LYS A 39 -19.99 31.28 -12.81
C LYS A 39 -18.64 32.00 -12.82
N THR A 40 -17.61 31.38 -13.43
CA THR A 40 -16.29 32.04 -13.55
C THR A 40 -16.34 33.19 -14.57
N LEU A 41 -17.02 33.02 -15.70
CA LEU A 41 -17.17 34.06 -16.72
C LEU A 41 -18.01 35.24 -16.25
N SER A 42 -19.00 35.00 -15.38
CA SER A 42 -19.81 36.09 -14.76
C SER A 42 -19.11 36.81 -13.61
N GLY A 43 -17.89 36.34 -13.21
CA GLY A 43 -17.15 36.92 -12.10
C GLY A 43 -17.61 36.47 -10.71
N GLU A 44 -18.52 35.48 -10.63
CA GLU A 44 -19.13 34.99 -9.40
C GLU A 44 -18.34 33.79 -8.81
N THR A 45 -17.00 33.87 -8.82
CA THR A 45 -16.13 32.76 -8.38
C THR A 45 -16.29 32.40 -6.91
N ASP A 46 -16.70 33.37 -6.07
CA ASP A 46 -16.96 33.16 -4.65
C ASP A 46 -18.16 32.24 -4.38
N GLU A 47 -19.03 32.08 -5.35
CA GLU A 47 -20.17 31.15 -5.29
C GLU A 47 -19.80 29.70 -5.68
N ILE A 48 -18.63 29.47 -6.22
CA ILE A 48 -18.16 28.12 -6.61
C ILE A 48 -17.62 27.37 -5.37
N LYS A 49 -18.54 26.90 -4.51
CA LYS A 49 -18.24 26.15 -3.29
C LYS A 49 -18.95 24.79 -3.34
N GLU A 50 -18.46 23.82 -2.59
CA GLU A 50 -19.06 22.46 -2.55
C GLU A 50 -20.57 22.50 -2.26
N TYR A 51 -20.99 23.34 -1.33
CA TYR A 51 -22.39 23.47 -0.97
C TYR A 51 -23.25 23.99 -2.14
N THR A 52 -22.86 25.08 -2.76
CA THR A 52 -23.60 25.69 -3.88
C THR A 52 -23.61 24.77 -5.11
N ILE A 53 -22.49 24.10 -5.40
CA ILE A 53 -22.40 23.09 -6.47
C ILE A 53 -23.33 21.90 -6.16
N GLY A 54 -23.38 21.45 -4.91
CA GLY A 54 -24.25 20.36 -4.49
C GLY A 54 -25.71 20.64 -4.76
N LEU A 55 -26.19 21.85 -4.43
CA LEU A 55 -27.55 22.30 -4.67
C LEU A 55 -27.84 22.52 -6.18
N ALA A 56 -26.99 23.28 -6.87
CA ALA A 56 -27.26 23.72 -8.23
C ALA A 56 -27.04 22.64 -9.30
N VAL A 57 -26.09 21.71 -9.06
CA VAL A 57 -25.65 20.74 -10.06
C VAL A 57 -26.11 19.33 -9.75
N PHE A 58 -26.14 18.95 -8.48
CA PHE A 58 -26.38 17.57 -8.06
C PHE A 58 -27.73 17.35 -7.37
N ASP A 59 -28.64 18.35 -7.51
CA ASP A 59 -30.03 18.29 -7.04
C ASP A 59 -30.12 17.95 -5.53
N ARG A 60 -29.18 18.46 -4.72
CA ARG A 60 -29.22 18.34 -3.27
C ARG A 60 -30.17 19.39 -2.69
N ASN A 61 -30.80 19.04 -1.57
CA ASN A 61 -31.68 19.95 -0.82
C ASN A 61 -30.86 20.85 0.13
N THR A 62 -31.51 21.76 0.82
CA THR A 62 -30.87 22.73 1.72
C THR A 62 -30.19 22.10 2.94
N ASP A 63 -30.49 20.83 3.23
CA ASP A 63 -29.86 20.06 4.31
C ASP A 63 -28.55 19.40 3.87
N PHE A 64 -28.11 19.66 2.64
CA PHE A 64 -26.85 19.10 2.10
C PHE A 64 -25.65 19.60 2.92
N ASP A 65 -24.97 18.66 3.56
CA ASP A 65 -23.68 18.92 4.22
C ASP A 65 -22.54 18.30 3.39
N PRO A 66 -21.65 19.12 2.78
CA PRO A 66 -20.49 18.61 2.03
C PRO A 66 -19.53 17.76 2.85
N ARG A 67 -19.62 17.78 4.16
CA ARG A 67 -18.81 16.94 5.06
C ARG A 67 -19.34 15.53 5.15
N LEU A 68 -20.65 15.35 4.98
CA LEU A 68 -21.33 14.05 5.06
C LEU A 68 -21.56 13.42 3.69
N ASP A 69 -21.78 14.24 2.65
CA ASP A 69 -21.97 13.78 1.27
C ASP A 69 -20.87 14.35 0.36
N ASN A 70 -19.93 13.51 -0.05
CA ASN A 70 -18.76 13.87 -0.83
C ASN A 70 -19.02 13.92 -2.35
N ILE A 71 -20.29 13.92 -2.79
CA ILE A 71 -20.68 13.85 -4.22
C ILE A 71 -19.93 14.86 -5.09
N VAL A 72 -19.76 16.09 -4.61
CA VAL A 72 -19.10 17.16 -5.38
C VAL A 72 -17.62 16.85 -5.59
N ARG A 73 -16.92 16.36 -4.56
CA ARG A 73 -15.48 15.98 -4.63
C ARG A 73 -15.26 14.83 -5.61
N VAL A 74 -16.09 13.80 -5.52
CA VAL A 74 -16.03 12.64 -6.40
C VAL A 74 -16.29 13.04 -7.84
N GLN A 75 -17.30 13.87 -8.09
CA GLN A 75 -17.61 14.33 -9.45
C GLN A 75 -16.58 15.32 -9.99
N ALA A 76 -15.96 16.14 -9.15
CA ALA A 76 -14.85 17.01 -9.54
C ALA A 76 -13.60 16.21 -9.93
N SER A 77 -13.31 15.12 -9.24
CA SER A 77 -12.22 14.20 -9.63
C SER A 77 -12.49 13.56 -10.99
N LYS A 78 -13.71 13.07 -11.23
CA LYS A 78 -14.12 12.53 -12.53
C LYS A 78 -14.07 13.57 -13.63
N LEU A 79 -14.48 14.82 -13.34
CA LEU A 79 -14.42 15.92 -14.29
C LEU A 79 -12.99 16.24 -14.71
N ARG A 80 -12.04 16.28 -13.75
CA ARG A 80 -10.61 16.47 -14.04
C ARG A 80 -10.05 15.39 -14.95
N SER A 81 -10.36 14.12 -14.65
CA SER A 81 -9.93 13.01 -15.50
C SER A 81 -10.44 13.17 -16.93
N ARG A 82 -11.73 13.45 -17.10
CA ARG A 82 -12.33 13.61 -18.44
C ARG A 82 -11.78 14.81 -19.22
N LEU A 83 -11.50 15.91 -18.55
CA LEU A 83 -10.84 17.06 -19.18
C LEU A 83 -9.43 16.68 -19.65
N ASN A 84 -8.66 15.95 -18.83
CA ASN A 84 -7.34 15.48 -19.22
C ASN A 84 -7.40 14.48 -20.39
N ASP A 85 -8.37 13.56 -20.40
CA ASP A 85 -8.56 12.59 -21.48
C ASP A 85 -8.95 13.28 -22.79
N TYR A 86 -9.80 14.31 -22.73
CA TYR A 86 -10.18 15.11 -23.89
C TYR A 86 -8.98 15.86 -24.47
N TYR A 87 -8.23 16.59 -23.66
CA TYR A 87 -7.05 17.34 -24.13
C TYR A 87 -5.85 16.44 -24.46
N GLY A 88 -5.84 15.21 -23.99
CA GLY A 88 -4.88 14.18 -24.42
C GLY A 88 -5.24 13.54 -25.76
N SER A 89 -6.44 13.77 -26.29
CA SER A 89 -6.96 13.14 -27.52
C SER A 89 -7.58 14.17 -28.48
N GLU A 90 -8.90 14.37 -28.42
CA GLU A 90 -9.68 15.17 -29.38
C GLU A 90 -9.35 16.66 -29.32
N GLY A 91 -9.07 17.19 -28.13
CA GLY A 91 -8.80 18.61 -27.88
C GLY A 91 -7.32 19.00 -27.86
N SER A 92 -6.41 18.12 -28.25
CA SER A 92 -4.95 18.35 -28.13
C SER A 92 -4.42 19.54 -28.94
N SER A 93 -5.12 19.91 -30.02
CA SER A 93 -4.77 21.03 -30.92
C SER A 93 -5.62 22.30 -30.70
N ASN A 94 -6.50 22.32 -29.70
CA ASN A 94 -7.39 23.46 -29.47
C ASN A 94 -6.61 24.67 -28.94
N SER A 95 -6.94 25.87 -29.47
CA SER A 95 -6.32 27.13 -29.07
C SER A 95 -6.66 27.58 -27.65
N ALA A 96 -7.76 27.10 -27.11
CA ALA A 96 -8.19 27.32 -25.74
C ALA A 96 -8.34 26.00 -24.98
N GLN A 97 -7.92 25.96 -23.73
CA GLN A 97 -8.05 24.80 -22.84
C GLN A 97 -8.68 25.20 -21.51
N ILE A 98 -9.65 24.39 -21.04
CA ILE A 98 -10.33 24.57 -19.75
C ILE A 98 -9.75 23.53 -18.78
N ARG A 99 -9.11 23.96 -17.69
CA ARG A 99 -8.48 23.08 -16.71
C ARG A 99 -9.06 23.31 -15.32
N LEU A 100 -9.20 22.22 -14.56
CA LEU A 100 -9.67 22.26 -13.17
C LEU A 100 -8.57 21.75 -12.26
N LEU A 101 -7.91 22.66 -11.53
CA LEU A 101 -6.77 22.32 -10.66
C LEU A 101 -7.22 21.52 -9.44
N ARG A 102 -6.32 20.68 -8.90
CA ARG A 102 -6.57 19.97 -7.64
C ARG A 102 -6.73 20.97 -6.50
N GLY A 103 -7.72 20.74 -5.64
CA GLY A 103 -8.02 21.62 -4.50
C GLY A 103 -8.86 22.86 -4.87
N SER A 104 -9.22 23.07 -6.13
CA SER A 104 -10.08 24.17 -6.58
C SER A 104 -11.25 23.67 -7.42
N TYR A 105 -12.38 24.34 -7.32
CA TYR A 105 -13.56 24.17 -8.21
C TYR A 105 -13.66 25.28 -9.25
N VAL A 106 -12.82 26.31 -9.16
CA VAL A 106 -12.75 27.40 -10.13
C VAL A 106 -11.87 26.94 -11.30
N PRO A 107 -12.38 26.90 -12.54
CA PRO A 107 -11.60 26.54 -13.71
C PRO A 107 -10.56 27.60 -14.08
N VAL A 108 -9.46 27.16 -14.68
CA VAL A 108 -8.40 27.99 -15.25
C VAL A 108 -8.45 27.85 -16.76
N PHE A 109 -8.27 28.97 -17.48
CA PHE A 109 -8.30 29.02 -18.94
C PHE A 109 -6.91 29.32 -19.49
N ASP A 110 -6.38 28.41 -20.32
CA ASP A 110 -5.08 28.55 -20.99
C ASP A 110 -5.33 28.75 -22.49
N CYS A 111 -4.89 29.87 -23.06
CA CYS A 111 -4.96 30.14 -24.51
C CYS A 111 -3.57 30.25 -25.12
N THR A 112 -3.39 29.61 -26.28
CA THR A 112 -2.24 29.84 -27.14
C THR A 112 -2.55 30.99 -28.09
N PRO A 113 -1.66 31.98 -28.28
CA PRO A 113 -1.87 33.05 -29.25
C PRO A 113 -2.00 32.46 -30.65
N ASP A 114 -3.03 32.85 -31.39
CA ASP A 114 -3.16 32.55 -32.81
C ASP A 114 -1.97 33.13 -33.59
N GLY A 115 -1.27 32.25 -34.29
CA GLY A 115 -0.33 32.68 -35.28
C GLY A 115 1.08 32.11 -35.18
N ILE A 116 1.30 30.93 -35.68
CA ILE A 116 2.40 30.59 -36.60
C ILE A 116 1.93 29.34 -37.37
N ALA A 117 1.12 29.51 -38.36
CA ALA A 117 1.09 28.62 -39.51
C ALA A 117 2.29 28.97 -40.35
N SER A 118 3.25 28.10 -40.44
CA SER A 118 4.37 28.24 -41.38
C SER A 118 3.85 28.26 -42.79
N PRO A 119 4.18 29.28 -43.61
CA PRO A 119 3.70 29.37 -44.99
C PRO A 119 4.39 28.27 -45.82
N ILE A 120 3.63 27.41 -46.42
CA ILE A 120 4.05 26.59 -47.54
C ILE A 120 4.30 27.56 -48.70
N ALA A 121 5.55 27.72 -49.07
CA ALA A 121 6.00 28.51 -50.20
C ALA A 121 5.35 28.01 -51.50
N SER A 122 4.52 28.85 -52.09
CA SER A 122 4.02 28.69 -53.44
C SER A 122 5.17 28.93 -54.42
N VAL A 123 5.56 27.92 -55.16
CA VAL A 123 6.44 28.04 -56.32
C VAL A 123 5.59 28.31 -57.57
N PRO A 124 5.92 29.31 -58.39
CA PRO A 124 5.12 29.67 -59.58
C PRO A 124 5.27 28.67 -60.73
N MET A 125 4.15 28.37 -61.37
CA MET A 125 4.11 27.61 -62.60
C MET A 125 4.71 28.42 -63.77
N PRO A 126 5.55 27.82 -64.64
CA PRO A 126 5.76 28.34 -65.97
C PRO A 126 4.77 27.72 -66.95
N THR A 127 4.15 28.58 -67.70
CA THR A 127 3.27 28.28 -68.84
C THR A 127 4.07 27.79 -70.03
N SER A 128 3.46 26.97 -70.83
CA SER A 128 3.50 26.80 -72.29
C SER A 128 4.19 25.55 -72.86
N THR A 129 3.37 24.81 -73.49
CA THR A 129 3.18 24.44 -74.92
C THR A 129 3.81 23.15 -75.43
N ARG A 130 2.91 22.44 -76.09
CA ARG A 130 3.03 21.39 -77.13
C ARG A 130 2.98 19.95 -76.73
N ALA A 131 1.83 19.36 -77.07
CA ALA A 131 1.68 17.92 -77.30
C ALA A 131 2.61 17.41 -78.39
N PRO A 132 3.08 16.18 -78.33
CA PRO A 132 2.25 15.10 -78.86
C PRO A 132 2.48 13.74 -78.18
N THR A 133 1.61 12.87 -78.51
CA THR A 133 1.55 11.41 -78.51
C THR A 133 0.75 10.76 -77.34
N ARG A 134 -0.48 10.49 -77.67
CA ARG A 134 -1.50 9.79 -76.92
C ARG A 134 -1.13 8.36 -76.44
N VAL A 135 -0.09 7.76 -76.97
CA VAL A 135 0.29 6.37 -76.65
C VAL A 135 1.05 6.26 -75.34
N TRP A 136 1.94 7.23 -75.00
CA TRP A 136 2.70 7.22 -73.75
C TRP A 136 1.86 7.57 -72.56
N PHE A 137 0.74 8.29 -72.73
CA PHE A 137 -0.17 8.63 -71.65
C PHE A 137 -0.92 7.40 -71.12
N TRP A 138 -1.30 6.49 -72.01
CA TRP A 138 -1.98 5.25 -71.63
C TRP A 138 -1.04 4.23 -70.97
N LEU A 139 0.24 4.20 -71.38
CA LEU A 139 1.25 3.33 -70.75
C LEU A 139 1.65 3.90 -69.37
N ALA A 140 1.77 5.22 -69.20
CA ALA A 140 1.99 5.85 -67.89
C ALA A 140 0.81 5.68 -66.97
N ALA A 141 -0.41 5.84 -67.45
CA ALA A 141 -1.63 5.61 -66.69
C ALA A 141 -1.80 4.12 -66.25
N ALA A 142 -1.49 3.16 -67.15
CA ALA A 142 -1.46 1.74 -66.80
C ALA A 142 -0.40 1.40 -65.78
N PHE A 143 0.80 2.01 -65.87
CA PHE A 143 1.90 1.81 -64.91
C PHE A 143 1.53 2.38 -63.52
N VAL A 144 0.92 3.57 -63.48
CA VAL A 144 0.41 4.17 -62.22
C VAL A 144 -0.71 3.32 -61.61
N LEU A 145 -1.61 2.79 -62.46
CA LEU A 145 -2.67 1.86 -61.98
C LEU A 145 -2.13 0.54 -61.47
N ILE A 146 -1.09 -0.04 -62.10
CA ILE A 146 -0.39 -1.22 -61.62
C ILE A 146 0.34 -0.95 -60.31
N LEU A 147 1.03 0.20 -60.19
CA LEU A 147 1.71 0.63 -58.96
C LEU A 147 0.73 0.88 -57.79
N THR A 148 -0.40 1.52 -58.05
CA THR A 148 -1.43 1.76 -57.04
C THR A 148 -2.13 0.45 -56.65
N PHE A 149 -2.34 -0.45 -57.61
CA PHE A 149 -2.92 -1.79 -57.33
C PHE A 149 -1.90 -2.64 -56.55
N ALA A 150 -0.62 -2.64 -56.93
CA ALA A 150 0.45 -3.33 -56.19
C ALA A 150 0.67 -2.74 -54.80
N ALA A 151 0.62 -1.41 -54.64
CA ALA A 151 0.67 -0.75 -53.33
C ALA A 151 -0.57 -1.07 -52.46
N GLY A 152 -1.77 -1.10 -53.07
CA GLY A 152 -2.99 -1.54 -52.44
C GLY A 152 -2.94 -3.02 -52.00
N LEU A 153 -2.44 -3.90 -52.87
CA LEU A 153 -2.26 -5.31 -52.55
C LEU A 153 -1.21 -5.55 -51.46
N LEU A 154 -0.06 -4.80 -51.52
CA LEU A 154 0.94 -4.82 -50.47
C LEU A 154 0.42 -4.24 -49.14
N SER A 155 -0.43 -3.22 -49.19
CA SER A 155 -1.11 -2.71 -47.99
C SER A 155 -2.14 -3.69 -47.44
N ALA A 156 -2.93 -4.32 -48.32
CA ALA A 156 -3.88 -5.37 -47.93
C ALA A 156 -3.21 -6.62 -47.36
N LEU A 157 -2.03 -6.99 -47.90
CA LEU A 157 -1.21 -8.10 -47.37
C LEU A 157 -0.51 -7.74 -46.04
N ARG A 158 -0.35 -6.46 -45.72
CA ARG A 158 0.19 -5.97 -44.42
C ARG A 158 -0.88 -5.79 -43.36
N ILE A 159 -2.17 -5.76 -43.74
CA ILE A 159 -3.26 -5.79 -42.77
C ILE A 159 -3.38 -7.24 -42.29
N LYS A 160 -2.56 -7.62 -41.31
CA LYS A 160 -2.85 -8.81 -40.51
C LYS A 160 -4.26 -8.62 -39.96
N PRO A 161 -5.19 -9.55 -40.14
CA PRO A 161 -6.49 -9.48 -39.47
C PRO A 161 -6.19 -9.38 -37.98
N GLN A 162 -6.55 -8.25 -37.39
CA GLN A 162 -6.46 -8.08 -35.95
C GLN A 162 -7.38 -9.13 -35.36
N ALA A 163 -6.79 -10.14 -34.71
CA ALA A 163 -7.57 -11.14 -34.01
C ALA A 163 -8.58 -10.41 -33.11
N PRO A 164 -9.84 -10.86 -33.03
CA PRO A 164 -10.83 -10.23 -32.18
C PRO A 164 -10.21 -10.11 -30.79
N ARG A 165 -10.11 -8.88 -30.26
CA ARG A 165 -9.57 -8.62 -28.93
C ARG A 165 -10.33 -9.50 -27.95
N ALA A 166 -9.62 -10.39 -27.27
CA ALA A 166 -10.22 -11.21 -26.24
C ALA A 166 -10.83 -10.26 -25.19
N SER A 167 -12.13 -10.41 -24.94
CA SER A 167 -12.83 -9.60 -23.97
C SER A 167 -12.21 -9.76 -22.60
N GLN A 168 -12.10 -8.68 -21.88
CA GLN A 168 -11.65 -8.69 -20.49
C GLN A 168 -12.68 -9.42 -19.64
N ILE A 169 -12.24 -10.39 -18.83
CA ILE A 169 -13.09 -11.12 -17.89
C ILE A 169 -12.64 -10.73 -16.48
N ARG A 170 -13.60 -10.39 -15.63
CA ARG A 170 -13.40 -10.11 -14.21
C ARG A 170 -14.25 -11.04 -13.37
N PHE A 171 -13.67 -11.62 -12.35
CA PHE A 171 -14.35 -12.44 -11.36
C PHE A 171 -13.59 -12.44 -10.04
N GLU A 172 -14.20 -12.99 -9.02
CA GLU A 172 -13.65 -13.10 -7.68
C GLU A 172 -13.48 -14.56 -7.29
N ILE A 173 -12.38 -14.85 -6.58
CA ILE A 173 -12.16 -16.13 -5.91
C ILE A 173 -12.49 -15.89 -4.43
N PRO A 174 -13.56 -16.49 -3.91
CA PRO A 174 -13.91 -16.38 -2.50
C PRO A 174 -12.92 -17.14 -1.62
N GLU A 175 -12.82 -16.76 -0.37
CA GLU A 175 -12.12 -17.55 0.64
C GLU A 175 -12.78 -18.94 0.76
N PRO A 176 -12.00 -20.04 0.82
CA PRO A 176 -12.56 -21.37 1.06
C PRO A 176 -13.23 -21.45 2.43
N ASP A 177 -14.25 -22.29 2.57
CA ASP A 177 -15.01 -22.47 3.81
C ASP A 177 -14.10 -22.68 5.04
N GLY A 178 -14.27 -21.85 6.03
CA GLY A 178 -13.48 -21.89 7.26
C GLY A 178 -12.00 -21.52 7.09
N CYS A 179 -11.64 -20.92 5.96
CA CYS A 179 -10.29 -20.45 5.66
C CYS A 179 -10.27 -18.93 5.45
N ARG A 180 -9.06 -18.35 5.57
CA ARG A 180 -8.76 -16.96 5.20
C ARG A 180 -7.49 -16.86 4.40
N PHE A 181 -7.46 -15.94 3.45
CA PHE A 181 -6.23 -15.62 2.72
C PHE A 181 -5.25 -14.86 3.62
N LEU A 182 -3.98 -15.29 3.63
CA LEU A 182 -2.94 -14.76 4.52
C LEU A 182 -2.01 -13.76 3.87
N ALA A 183 -1.87 -13.82 2.54
CA ALA A 183 -0.84 -13.10 1.84
C ALA A 183 -1.24 -12.84 0.39
N SER A 184 -0.34 -12.19 -0.36
CA SER A 184 -0.50 -11.93 -1.77
C SER A 184 -0.80 -13.20 -2.58
N PRO A 185 -1.81 -13.17 -3.45
CA PRO A 185 -2.03 -14.24 -4.42
C PRO A 185 -0.84 -14.34 -5.37
N GLN A 186 -0.54 -15.55 -5.85
CA GLN A 186 0.54 -15.83 -6.79
C GLN A 186 -0.03 -16.54 -8.00
N LEU A 187 -0.04 -15.89 -9.16
CA LEU A 187 -0.42 -16.54 -10.42
C LEU A 187 0.68 -17.50 -10.87
N SER A 188 0.29 -18.66 -11.36
CA SER A 188 1.21 -19.57 -12.05
C SER A 188 1.81 -18.92 -13.32
N PRO A 189 2.98 -19.36 -13.79
CA PRO A 189 3.62 -18.78 -14.98
C PRO A 189 2.73 -18.78 -16.22
N ASP A 190 1.87 -19.80 -16.38
CA ASP A 190 0.90 -19.91 -17.47
C ASP A 190 -0.39 -19.08 -17.24
N GLY A 191 -0.52 -18.46 -16.06
CA GLY A 191 -1.69 -17.65 -15.69
C GLY A 191 -2.97 -18.42 -15.41
N LYS A 192 -2.92 -19.75 -15.27
CA LYS A 192 -4.12 -20.62 -15.12
C LYS A 192 -4.45 -21.00 -13.70
N LYS A 193 -3.54 -20.80 -12.76
CA LYS A 193 -3.72 -21.13 -11.35
C LYS A 193 -3.32 -19.96 -10.45
N VAL A 194 -3.98 -19.87 -9.29
CA VAL A 194 -3.61 -18.96 -8.19
C VAL A 194 -3.22 -19.79 -6.99
N ALA A 195 -2.02 -19.57 -6.45
CA ALA A 195 -1.60 -20.10 -5.16
C ALA A 195 -1.62 -18.98 -4.11
N VAL A 196 -2.13 -19.27 -2.92
CA VAL A 196 -2.18 -18.32 -1.81
C VAL A 196 -2.06 -19.05 -0.47
N GLY A 197 -1.41 -18.42 0.50
CA GLY A 197 -1.45 -18.91 1.87
C GLY A 197 -2.85 -18.76 2.47
N VAL A 198 -3.34 -19.78 3.16
CA VAL A 198 -4.60 -19.72 3.89
C VAL A 198 -4.39 -20.05 5.36
N LEU A 199 -5.23 -19.49 6.20
CA LEU A 199 -5.35 -19.84 7.62
C LEU A 199 -6.64 -20.64 7.81
N ARG A 200 -6.50 -21.89 8.27
CA ARG A 200 -7.62 -22.76 8.62
C ARG A 200 -7.86 -22.70 10.13
N LYS A 201 -9.11 -22.70 10.56
CA LYS A 201 -9.47 -22.78 11.99
C LYS A 201 -8.56 -21.91 12.89
N GLU A 202 -8.29 -20.68 12.44
CA GLU A 202 -7.58 -19.64 13.18
C GLU A 202 -6.08 -19.90 13.53
N THR A 203 -5.55 -21.10 13.34
CA THR A 203 -4.14 -21.41 13.74
C THR A 203 -3.35 -22.21 12.72
N ASP A 204 -3.99 -22.95 11.83
CA ASP A 204 -3.36 -23.88 10.93
C ASP A 204 -3.19 -23.28 9.54
N ALA A 205 -1.99 -22.76 9.26
CA ALA A 205 -1.66 -22.23 7.94
C ALA A 205 -1.44 -23.36 6.92
N ALA A 206 -1.82 -23.14 5.67
CA ALA A 206 -1.57 -24.06 4.55
C ALA A 206 -1.54 -23.28 3.23
N ILE A 207 -1.19 -23.95 2.13
CA ILE A 207 -1.26 -23.36 0.79
C ILE A 207 -2.53 -23.85 0.09
N TYR A 208 -3.32 -22.90 -0.41
CA TYR A 208 -4.48 -23.13 -1.26
C TYR A 208 -4.12 -22.85 -2.70
N VAL A 209 -4.53 -23.74 -3.61
CA VAL A 209 -4.36 -23.57 -5.06
C VAL A 209 -5.72 -23.61 -5.74
N HIS A 210 -6.01 -22.55 -6.51
CA HIS A 210 -7.26 -22.41 -7.26
C HIS A 210 -6.98 -22.47 -8.77
N ASN A 211 -7.70 -23.30 -9.50
CA ASN A 211 -7.61 -23.40 -10.95
C ASN A 211 -8.63 -22.45 -11.60
N LEU A 212 -8.14 -21.49 -12.37
CA LEU A 212 -8.97 -20.44 -13.00
C LEU A 212 -9.84 -20.94 -14.15
N GLU A 213 -9.47 -22.07 -14.78
CA GLU A 213 -10.24 -22.64 -15.89
C GLU A 213 -11.41 -23.51 -15.39
N SER A 214 -11.17 -24.34 -14.36
CA SER A 214 -12.19 -25.23 -13.81
C SER A 214 -13.01 -24.61 -12.68
N GLY A 215 -12.51 -23.51 -12.05
CA GLY A 215 -13.08 -22.95 -10.84
C GLY A 215 -12.85 -23.80 -9.58
N ALA A 216 -12.13 -24.93 -9.69
CA ALA A 216 -11.87 -25.79 -8.55
C ALA A 216 -10.67 -25.28 -7.73
N GLY A 217 -10.78 -25.39 -6.42
CA GLY A 217 -9.71 -25.05 -5.51
C GLY A 217 -9.49 -26.11 -4.45
N GLU A 218 -8.24 -26.32 -4.05
CA GLU A 218 -7.87 -27.31 -3.05
C GLU A 218 -6.76 -26.81 -2.11
N ILE A 219 -6.75 -27.32 -0.90
CA ILE A 219 -5.62 -27.13 0.02
C ILE A 219 -4.58 -28.19 -0.31
N LEU A 220 -3.38 -27.72 -0.70
CA LEU A 220 -2.32 -28.60 -1.15
C LEU A 220 -1.78 -29.44 0.01
N ALA A 221 -1.79 -30.77 -0.15
CA ALA A 221 -1.25 -31.70 0.83
C ALA A 221 0.25 -31.40 1.10
N GLY A 222 0.74 -31.74 2.31
CA GLY A 222 2.13 -31.49 2.72
C GLY A 222 2.51 -30.05 3.01
N THR A 223 1.57 -29.10 2.89
CA THR A 223 1.84 -27.68 3.12
C THR A 223 1.37 -27.17 4.48
N ALA A 224 1.01 -28.06 5.42
CA ALA A 224 0.62 -27.65 6.78
C ALA A 224 1.70 -26.78 7.45
N GLY A 225 1.30 -25.62 8.00
CA GLY A 225 2.18 -24.56 8.50
C GLY A 225 2.79 -23.68 7.40
N GLY A 226 2.48 -23.92 6.14
CA GLY A 226 3.03 -23.24 4.96
C GLY A 226 2.45 -21.85 4.74
N ARG A 227 3.31 -20.91 4.35
CA ARG A 227 2.96 -19.51 4.03
C ARG A 227 3.80 -19.01 2.85
N PHE A 228 3.36 -17.93 2.21
CA PHE A 228 4.10 -17.21 1.17
C PHE A 228 4.56 -18.14 0.03
N PRO A 229 3.61 -18.72 -0.74
CA PRO A 229 3.94 -19.58 -1.86
C PRO A 229 4.51 -18.78 -3.04
N TYR A 230 5.45 -19.40 -3.78
CA TYR A 230 5.99 -18.90 -5.05
C TYR A 230 6.11 -20.03 -6.05
N TRP A 231 5.66 -19.82 -7.28
CA TRP A 231 5.73 -20.80 -8.33
C TRP A 231 7.15 -20.97 -8.87
N THR A 232 7.53 -22.20 -9.19
CA THR A 232 8.69 -22.47 -10.05
C THR A 232 8.37 -22.08 -11.50
N PRO A 233 9.37 -21.73 -12.34
CA PRO A 233 9.16 -21.26 -13.71
C PRO A 233 8.42 -22.23 -14.62
N ASP A 234 8.49 -23.55 -14.33
CA ASP A 234 7.79 -24.61 -15.03
C ASP A 234 6.33 -24.82 -14.57
N GLY A 235 5.90 -24.10 -13.51
CA GLY A 235 4.57 -24.21 -12.94
C GLY A 235 4.25 -25.55 -12.27
N LYS A 236 5.25 -26.41 -12.04
CA LYS A 236 5.04 -27.76 -11.49
C LYS A 236 5.22 -27.85 -9.99
N SER A 237 5.88 -26.88 -9.39
CA SER A 237 6.18 -26.86 -7.95
C SER A 237 5.92 -25.50 -7.34
N LEU A 238 5.77 -25.49 -6.01
CA LEU A 238 5.72 -24.30 -5.19
C LEU A 238 6.88 -24.30 -4.19
N ILE A 239 7.49 -23.13 -3.99
CA ILE A 239 8.41 -22.85 -2.87
C ILE A 239 7.63 -22.04 -1.84
N PHE A 240 7.71 -22.41 -0.58
CA PHE A 240 6.96 -21.75 0.49
C PHE A 240 7.73 -21.73 1.80
N SER A 241 7.34 -20.86 2.73
CA SER A 241 7.91 -20.76 4.06
C SER A 241 7.15 -21.63 5.06
N LYS A 242 7.88 -22.35 5.91
CA LYS A 242 7.36 -23.08 7.06
C LYS A 242 8.41 -23.06 8.16
N ALA A 243 8.04 -22.66 9.38
CA ALA A 243 8.94 -22.58 10.52
C ALA A 243 10.29 -21.88 10.21
N SER A 244 10.22 -20.72 9.55
CA SER A 244 11.35 -19.89 9.13
C SER A 244 12.36 -20.59 8.21
N ARG A 245 11.93 -21.60 7.49
CA ARG A 245 12.70 -22.32 6.46
C ARG A 245 11.92 -22.39 5.16
N SER A 246 12.62 -22.50 4.04
CA SER A 246 12.02 -22.69 2.73
C SER A 246 11.85 -24.17 2.40
N PHE A 247 10.69 -24.51 1.88
CA PHE A 247 10.31 -25.83 1.42
C PHE A 247 9.86 -25.77 -0.03
N ARG A 248 10.05 -26.88 -0.74
CA ARG A 248 9.49 -27.10 -2.07
C ARG A 248 8.49 -28.26 -2.02
N VAL A 249 7.38 -28.11 -2.71
CA VAL A 249 6.38 -29.16 -2.92
C VAL A 249 6.06 -29.27 -4.41
N ASP A 250 6.07 -30.48 -4.94
CA ASP A 250 5.67 -30.79 -6.33
C ASP A 250 4.19 -31.11 -6.38
N LEU A 251 3.46 -30.47 -7.29
CA LEU A 251 2.00 -30.64 -7.39
C LEU A 251 1.60 -32.05 -7.84
N ALA A 252 2.46 -32.75 -8.58
CA ALA A 252 2.18 -34.09 -9.11
C ALA A 252 2.44 -35.24 -8.10
N ASN A 253 3.22 -35.01 -7.05
CA ASN A 253 3.76 -36.08 -6.18
C ASN A 253 3.00 -36.26 -4.86
N GLY A 254 1.71 -35.89 -4.79
CA GLY A 254 0.87 -36.20 -3.63
C GLY A 254 1.21 -35.47 -2.33
N GLY A 255 2.06 -34.42 -2.39
CA GLY A 255 2.16 -33.45 -1.30
C GLY A 255 3.29 -33.68 -0.30
N GLU A 256 4.34 -34.41 -0.61
CA GLU A 256 5.55 -34.41 0.25
C GLU A 256 6.37 -33.14 -0.02
N SER A 257 6.66 -32.38 1.06
CA SER A 257 7.46 -31.16 0.96
C SER A 257 8.89 -31.37 1.45
N VAL A 258 9.87 -30.88 0.68
CA VAL A 258 11.30 -31.01 0.97
C VAL A 258 11.88 -29.65 1.38
N SER A 259 12.66 -29.62 2.48
CA SER A 259 13.37 -28.40 2.89
C SER A 259 14.52 -28.09 1.92
N ILE A 260 14.58 -26.84 1.42
CA ILE A 260 15.58 -26.43 0.42
C ILE A 260 16.59 -25.40 0.97
N ALA A 261 16.20 -24.57 1.95
CA ALA A 261 17.11 -23.57 2.52
C ALA A 261 16.74 -23.22 3.97
N PRO A 262 17.74 -22.82 4.79
CA PRO A 262 17.52 -22.36 6.17
C PRO A 262 17.10 -20.88 6.22
N THR A 263 16.26 -20.43 5.31
CA THR A 263 15.72 -19.08 5.23
C THR A 263 14.28 -19.16 4.82
N ASP A 264 13.46 -18.16 5.18
CA ASP A 264 12.05 -18.13 4.79
C ASP A 264 11.82 -17.36 3.47
N THR A 265 10.61 -17.42 2.98
CA THR A 265 10.19 -16.78 1.73
C THR A 265 9.39 -15.49 1.95
N SER A 266 9.25 -15.04 3.19
CA SER A 266 8.37 -13.92 3.57
C SER A 266 8.68 -12.62 2.82
N PHE A 267 9.95 -12.40 2.52
CA PHE A 267 10.43 -11.19 1.86
C PHE A 267 10.74 -11.38 0.36
N GLY A 268 10.34 -12.52 -0.18
CA GLY A 268 10.45 -12.84 -1.60
C GLY A 268 11.47 -13.93 -1.91
N VAL A 269 11.09 -14.77 -2.84
CA VAL A 269 11.92 -15.79 -3.47
C VAL A 269 11.57 -15.83 -4.95
N ASP A 270 12.53 -16.11 -5.80
CA ASP A 270 12.28 -16.41 -7.21
C ASP A 270 13.30 -17.42 -7.75
N VAL A 271 12.92 -18.11 -8.81
CA VAL A 271 13.72 -19.16 -9.43
C VAL A 271 13.84 -18.89 -10.92
N ASN A 272 15.04 -18.95 -11.48
CA ASN A 272 15.24 -18.90 -12.92
C ASN A 272 15.13 -20.29 -13.58
N ARG A 273 15.19 -20.32 -14.91
CA ARG A 273 15.11 -21.57 -15.70
C ARG A 273 16.29 -22.52 -15.47
N ASP A 274 17.42 -21.99 -15.03
CA ASP A 274 18.64 -22.75 -14.74
C ASP A 274 18.64 -23.33 -13.31
N GLY A 275 17.55 -23.11 -12.54
CA GLY A 275 17.38 -23.60 -11.18
C GLY A 275 18.09 -22.76 -10.11
N VAL A 276 18.64 -21.59 -10.46
CA VAL A 276 19.17 -20.66 -9.46
C VAL A 276 18.02 -20.04 -8.67
N ILE A 277 18.09 -20.10 -7.36
CA ILE A 277 17.09 -19.54 -6.45
C ILE A 277 17.63 -18.26 -5.82
N LEU A 278 16.87 -17.15 -5.92
CA LEU A 278 17.14 -15.92 -5.18
C LEU A 278 16.27 -15.86 -3.93
N PHE A 279 16.89 -15.49 -2.83
CA PHE A 279 16.24 -15.22 -1.55
C PHE A 279 16.49 -13.78 -1.13
N ALA A 280 15.45 -13.13 -0.65
CA ALA A 280 15.54 -11.80 -0.08
C ALA A 280 16.28 -11.78 1.25
N GLY A 281 16.89 -10.65 1.58
CA GLY A 281 17.46 -10.35 2.89
C GLY A 281 16.65 -9.25 3.60
N ASN A 282 16.20 -9.50 4.81
CA ASN A 282 15.61 -8.45 5.64
C ASN A 282 15.94 -8.63 7.14
N PRO A 283 16.96 -7.90 7.64
CA PRO A 283 17.82 -7.00 6.87
C PRO A 283 18.83 -7.78 5.98
N GLY A 284 19.34 -7.10 4.96
CA GLY A 284 20.47 -7.59 4.17
C GLY A 284 20.25 -7.70 2.67
N PRO A 285 21.22 -8.26 1.95
CA PRO A 285 21.22 -8.33 0.49
C PRO A 285 20.34 -9.47 -0.04
N VAL A 286 20.03 -9.43 -1.34
CA VAL A 286 19.57 -10.62 -2.06
C VAL A 286 20.71 -11.65 -2.11
N ARG A 287 20.38 -12.91 -1.83
CA ARG A 287 21.30 -14.06 -1.86
C ARG A 287 20.83 -15.07 -2.89
N ARG A 288 21.77 -15.80 -3.48
CA ARG A 288 21.47 -16.90 -4.38
C ARG A 288 21.83 -18.25 -3.78
N LEU A 289 21.05 -19.26 -4.16
CA LEU A 289 21.36 -20.67 -3.99
C LEU A 289 21.59 -21.27 -5.39
N SER A 290 22.74 -21.91 -5.59
CA SER A 290 23.04 -22.60 -6.84
C SER A 290 22.26 -23.92 -6.94
N PRO A 291 21.81 -24.35 -8.14
CA PRO A 291 21.21 -25.67 -8.34
C PRO A 291 22.18 -26.81 -8.06
N SER A 292 23.50 -26.58 -8.15
CA SER A 292 24.52 -27.56 -7.77
C SER A 292 24.72 -27.70 -6.25
N GLY A 293 23.92 -27.00 -5.45
CA GLY A 293 24.07 -26.95 -3.99
C GLY A 293 25.11 -25.91 -3.54
N GLY A 294 25.47 -25.98 -2.28
CA GLY A 294 26.38 -25.02 -1.64
C GLY A 294 25.65 -24.06 -0.71
N GLY A 295 26.36 -23.06 -0.18
CA GLY A 295 25.80 -22.06 0.71
C GLY A 295 25.11 -20.92 -0.03
N LEU A 296 24.29 -20.15 0.69
CA LEU A 296 23.71 -18.91 0.20
C LEU A 296 24.81 -17.86 0.02
N THR A 297 24.94 -17.30 -1.19
CA THR A 297 25.90 -16.25 -1.55
C THR A 297 25.19 -14.95 -1.89
N ALA A 298 25.70 -13.81 -1.38
CA ALA A 298 25.17 -12.50 -1.73
C ALA A 298 25.38 -12.17 -3.21
N VAL A 299 24.35 -11.61 -3.85
CA VAL A 299 24.39 -11.12 -5.25
C VAL A 299 24.16 -9.62 -5.35
N THR A 300 23.78 -8.98 -4.24
CA THR A 300 23.66 -7.52 -4.16
C THR A 300 24.41 -7.03 -2.91
N THR A 301 24.78 -5.75 -2.88
CA THR A 301 25.40 -5.09 -1.73
C THR A 301 24.44 -4.01 -1.22
N VAL A 302 24.16 -4.05 0.08
CA VAL A 302 23.33 -3.02 0.75
C VAL A 302 24.25 -1.90 1.19
N ASP A 303 24.11 -0.76 0.53
CA ASP A 303 24.88 0.45 0.81
C ASP A 303 23.99 1.46 1.55
N LYS A 304 24.50 2.07 2.65
CA LYS A 304 23.73 3.10 3.34
C LYS A 304 23.30 4.21 2.37
N PRO A 305 22.07 4.70 2.44
CA PRO A 305 21.03 4.48 3.47
C PRO A 305 20.06 3.30 3.20
N GLU A 306 20.41 2.37 2.31
CA GLU A 306 19.61 1.15 2.10
C GLU A 306 19.70 0.24 3.34
N VAL A 307 18.61 -0.47 3.66
CA VAL A 307 18.52 -1.37 4.83
C VAL A 307 18.27 -2.83 4.45
N ALA A 308 17.62 -3.06 3.32
CA ALA A 308 17.27 -4.40 2.87
C ALA A 308 17.00 -4.44 1.37
N HIS A 309 17.32 -5.56 0.74
CA HIS A 309 16.95 -5.87 -0.64
C HIS A 309 15.95 -7.01 -0.65
N VAL A 310 14.70 -6.72 -1.03
CA VAL A 310 13.57 -7.63 -0.90
C VAL A 310 12.82 -7.83 -2.22
N PHE A 311 12.01 -8.90 -2.29
CA PHE A 311 11.17 -9.26 -3.43
C PHE A 311 11.93 -9.38 -4.77
N PRO A 312 13.02 -10.17 -4.82
CA PRO A 312 13.72 -10.39 -6.09
C PRO A 312 12.80 -11.08 -7.11
N ARG A 313 12.90 -10.65 -8.39
CA ARG A 313 12.15 -11.23 -9.51
C ARG A 313 13.00 -11.25 -10.76
N PHE A 314 13.24 -12.44 -11.29
CA PHE A 314 14.00 -12.62 -12.53
C PHE A 314 13.28 -12.02 -13.74
N PHE A 315 14.07 -11.45 -14.63
CA PHE A 315 13.66 -11.25 -16.01
C PHE A 315 13.68 -12.59 -16.78
N PRO A 316 13.00 -12.65 -17.95
CA PRO A 316 12.97 -13.87 -18.77
C PRO A 316 14.33 -14.38 -19.23
N ASP A 317 15.36 -13.52 -19.21
CA ASP A 317 16.73 -13.89 -19.57
C ASP A 317 17.44 -14.76 -18.49
N GLY A 318 16.86 -14.81 -17.27
CA GLY A 318 17.38 -15.60 -16.16
C GLY A 318 18.68 -15.08 -15.51
N ASN A 319 19.22 -13.96 -16.00
CA ASN A 319 20.42 -13.32 -15.45
C ASN A 319 20.13 -12.03 -14.70
N HIS A 320 19.26 -11.19 -15.25
CA HIS A 320 18.83 -9.96 -14.60
C HIS A 320 17.64 -10.19 -13.69
N PHE A 321 17.53 -9.39 -12.62
CA PHE A 321 16.41 -9.44 -11.70
C PHE A 321 16.07 -8.07 -11.12
N LEU A 322 14.77 -7.84 -10.88
CA LEU A 322 14.25 -6.72 -10.10
C LEU A 322 14.40 -7.02 -8.62
N TYR A 323 14.55 -5.98 -7.80
CA TYR A 323 14.37 -6.05 -6.36
C TYR A 323 13.98 -4.68 -5.81
N LEU A 324 13.32 -4.66 -4.66
CA LEU A 324 13.06 -3.43 -3.90
C LEU A 324 14.23 -3.18 -2.97
N ALA A 325 14.97 -2.10 -3.20
CA ALA A 325 15.93 -1.58 -2.23
C ALA A 325 15.17 -0.69 -1.24
N ARG A 326 14.97 -1.20 -0.02
CA ARG A 326 14.34 -0.45 1.05
C ARG A 326 15.33 0.51 1.67
N ASN A 327 14.87 1.73 1.91
CA ASN A 327 15.66 2.81 2.47
C ASN A 327 15.27 3.06 3.94
N GLU A 328 16.19 3.66 4.72
CA GLU A 328 15.91 4.15 6.07
C GLU A 328 14.86 5.25 6.08
N THR A 329 14.87 6.11 5.08
CA THR A 329 13.92 7.22 4.92
C THR A 329 12.71 6.72 4.13
N PRO A 330 11.51 6.79 4.68
CA PRO A 330 10.28 6.57 3.92
C PRO A 330 10.22 7.50 2.70
N GLY A 331 9.73 6.97 1.58
CA GLY A 331 9.68 7.70 0.32
C GLY A 331 10.94 7.59 -0.54
N ASP A 332 12.07 7.09 -0.02
CA ASP A 332 13.32 6.96 -0.76
C ASP A 332 13.60 5.56 -1.30
N SER A 333 12.80 4.57 -0.91
CA SER A 333 12.88 3.22 -1.45
C SER A 333 12.63 3.20 -2.94
N ALA A 334 13.25 2.27 -3.66
CA ALA A 334 13.11 2.19 -5.11
C ALA A 334 13.30 0.75 -5.62
N ILE A 335 12.73 0.50 -6.79
CA ILE A 335 13.01 -0.70 -7.56
C ILE A 335 14.32 -0.52 -8.32
N TYR A 336 15.17 -1.52 -8.20
CA TYR A 336 16.42 -1.66 -8.93
C TYR A 336 16.43 -2.91 -9.80
N VAL A 337 17.24 -2.88 -10.84
CA VAL A 337 17.67 -4.07 -11.58
C VAL A 337 19.12 -4.38 -11.22
N ALA A 338 19.40 -5.65 -10.95
CA ALA A 338 20.74 -6.17 -10.81
C ALA A 338 20.97 -7.39 -11.72
N SER A 339 22.23 -7.79 -11.88
CA SER A 339 22.64 -9.03 -12.56
C SER A 339 23.21 -10.05 -11.56
N LEU A 340 23.09 -11.34 -11.88
CA LEU A 340 23.62 -12.43 -11.05
C LEU A 340 25.14 -12.37 -10.79
N ASP A 341 25.89 -11.71 -11.67
CA ASP A 341 27.33 -11.49 -11.50
C ASP A 341 27.68 -10.27 -10.64
N GLY A 342 26.63 -9.53 -10.17
CA GLY A 342 26.79 -8.36 -9.32
C GLY A 342 27.33 -7.09 -10.01
N ARG A 343 27.51 -7.10 -11.34
CA ARG A 343 28.11 -5.97 -12.08
C ARG A 343 27.12 -4.87 -12.41
N LEU A 344 25.82 -5.18 -12.43
CA LEU A 344 24.77 -4.22 -12.73
C LEU A 344 23.99 -3.87 -11.45
N LYS A 345 23.84 -2.56 -11.20
CA LYS A 345 22.86 -1.98 -10.24
C LYS A 345 22.28 -0.73 -10.89
N LYS A 346 21.03 -0.77 -11.36
CA LYS A 346 20.36 0.36 -12.02
C LYS A 346 19.01 0.64 -11.34
N ARG A 347 18.82 1.89 -10.87
CA ARG A 347 17.53 2.34 -10.31
C ARG A 347 16.52 2.51 -11.44
N ILE A 348 15.29 2.03 -11.24
CA ILE A 348 14.22 2.03 -12.24
C ILE A 348 13.10 3.00 -11.86
N VAL A 349 12.49 2.81 -10.67
CA VAL A 349 11.34 3.61 -10.25
C VAL A 349 11.30 3.73 -8.73
N GLN A 350 10.93 4.91 -8.26
CA GLN A 350 10.73 5.18 -6.84
C GLN A 350 9.36 4.67 -6.39
N THR A 351 9.37 3.79 -5.41
CA THR A 351 8.17 3.23 -4.77
C THR A 351 8.57 2.52 -3.47
N GLU A 352 7.65 2.45 -2.53
CA GLU A 352 7.84 1.72 -1.27
C GLU A 352 7.45 0.24 -1.37
N THR A 353 6.94 -0.21 -2.51
CA THR A 353 6.46 -1.58 -2.72
C THR A 353 7.21 -2.30 -3.83
N ARG A 354 7.08 -3.63 -3.82
CA ARG A 354 7.64 -4.47 -4.89
C ARG A 354 7.08 -4.11 -6.27
N ALA A 355 7.82 -4.49 -7.31
CA ALA A 355 7.38 -4.42 -8.69
C ALA A 355 7.47 -5.78 -9.39
N LEU A 356 6.65 -5.95 -10.44
CA LEU A 356 6.64 -7.13 -11.29
C LEU A 356 6.82 -6.73 -12.74
N PHE A 357 7.78 -7.35 -13.43
CA PHE A 357 7.88 -7.28 -14.88
C PHE A 357 7.04 -8.39 -15.51
N VAL A 358 6.20 -8.03 -16.46
CA VAL A 358 5.33 -8.96 -17.19
C VAL A 358 5.51 -8.73 -18.69
N VAL A 359 5.84 -9.80 -19.40
CA VAL A 359 5.92 -9.77 -20.88
C VAL A 359 4.53 -9.56 -21.45
N GLY A 360 4.38 -8.60 -22.35
CA GLY A 360 3.09 -8.33 -23.01
C GLY A 360 2.66 -9.51 -23.90
N PRO A 361 1.35 -9.75 -24.06
CA PRO A 361 0.83 -10.88 -24.83
C PRO A 361 1.22 -10.86 -26.33
N GLU A 362 1.56 -9.68 -26.85
CA GLU A 362 1.98 -9.50 -28.26
C GLU A 362 3.50 -9.24 -28.38
N SER A 363 4.26 -9.35 -27.30
CA SER A 363 5.64 -8.89 -27.25
C SER A 363 6.67 -10.00 -27.39
N ILE A 364 7.72 -9.71 -28.14
CA ILE A 364 9.01 -10.39 -28.07
C ILE A 364 9.53 -10.25 -26.63
N SER A 365 10.15 -11.26 -26.07
CA SER A 365 10.54 -11.45 -24.66
C SER A 365 11.20 -10.29 -23.90
N SER A 366 11.57 -9.20 -24.58
CA SER A 366 12.24 -8.02 -24.00
C SER A 366 11.33 -6.83 -23.75
N LYS A 367 10.14 -6.76 -24.36
CA LYS A 367 9.20 -5.65 -24.17
C LYS A 367 8.02 -6.13 -23.34
N GLY A 368 7.66 -5.36 -22.33
CA GLY A 368 6.59 -5.69 -21.44
C GLY A 368 6.15 -4.52 -20.61
N TYR A 369 5.65 -4.81 -19.45
CA TYR A 369 5.09 -3.85 -18.53
C TYR A 369 5.65 -4.05 -17.14
N LEU A 370 5.95 -2.95 -16.46
CA LEU A 370 6.28 -2.95 -15.05
C LEU A 370 5.03 -2.57 -14.24
N PHE A 371 4.60 -3.46 -13.38
CA PHE A 371 3.55 -3.21 -12.39
C PHE A 371 4.20 -2.79 -11.07
N PHE A 372 3.67 -1.76 -10.42
CA PHE A 372 4.10 -1.30 -9.10
C PHE A 372 2.96 -0.53 -8.41
N VAL A 373 3.00 -0.46 -7.07
CA VAL A 373 2.01 0.30 -6.29
C VAL A 373 2.64 1.60 -5.80
N ARG A 374 1.85 2.65 -5.80
CA ARG A 374 2.22 3.96 -5.24
C ARG A 374 0.99 4.59 -4.59
N GLY A 375 1.06 4.79 -3.26
CA GLY A 375 -0.07 5.34 -2.50
C GLY A 375 -1.35 4.50 -2.64
N GLY A 376 -1.27 3.18 -2.50
CA GLY A 376 -2.40 2.26 -2.66
C GLY A 376 -2.87 2.03 -4.11
N GLU A 377 -2.36 2.80 -5.07
CA GLU A 377 -2.75 2.70 -6.49
C GLU A 377 -1.85 1.73 -7.25
N LEU A 378 -2.41 0.68 -7.85
CA LEU A 378 -1.69 -0.21 -8.76
C LEU A 378 -1.51 0.49 -10.11
N LEU A 379 -0.28 0.69 -10.46
CA LEU A 379 0.14 1.35 -11.69
C LEU A 379 0.82 0.34 -12.62
N VAL A 380 0.69 0.56 -13.93
CA VAL A 380 1.40 -0.19 -14.95
C VAL A 380 2.06 0.76 -15.92
N GLN A 381 3.32 0.48 -16.29
CA GLN A 381 4.07 1.31 -17.22
C GLN A 381 4.85 0.45 -18.21
N PRO A 382 4.87 0.79 -19.52
CA PRO A 382 5.68 0.05 -20.49
C PRO A 382 7.16 0.06 -20.11
N PHE A 383 7.81 -1.10 -20.22
CA PHE A 383 9.21 -1.30 -19.83
C PHE A 383 9.97 -2.10 -20.92
N ASP A 384 11.14 -1.63 -21.29
CA ASP A 384 12.05 -2.33 -22.19
C ASP A 384 13.14 -3.02 -21.36
N ALA A 385 13.09 -4.34 -21.28
CA ALA A 385 14.01 -5.14 -20.49
C ALA A 385 15.44 -5.20 -21.07
N ASN A 386 15.63 -4.92 -22.38
CA ASN A 386 16.97 -4.84 -22.96
C ASN A 386 17.67 -3.51 -22.62
N ARG A 387 16.90 -2.42 -22.58
CA ARG A 387 17.43 -1.08 -22.23
C ARG A 387 17.36 -0.81 -20.73
N LEU A 388 16.56 -1.59 -20.01
CA LEU A 388 16.23 -1.40 -18.60
C LEU A 388 15.62 -0.01 -18.37
N GLU A 389 14.63 0.37 -19.18
CA GLU A 389 14.04 1.69 -19.18
C GLU A 389 12.51 1.64 -19.26
N LEU A 390 11.90 2.54 -18.49
CA LEU A 390 10.48 2.83 -18.59
C LEU A 390 10.20 3.76 -19.76
N SER A 391 9.05 3.62 -20.38
CA SER A 391 8.60 4.50 -21.46
C SER A 391 7.15 4.96 -21.21
N GLY A 392 6.81 6.15 -21.70
CA GLY A 392 5.50 6.74 -21.47
C GLY A 392 5.19 7.02 -20.01
N SER A 393 3.96 7.41 -19.71
CA SER A 393 3.49 7.66 -18.35
C SER A 393 2.90 6.40 -17.72
N PRO A 394 3.00 6.23 -16.40
CA PRO A 394 2.30 5.15 -15.72
C PRO A 394 0.78 5.31 -15.88
N ARG A 395 0.08 4.19 -16.07
CA ARG A 395 -1.37 4.13 -16.21
C ARG A 395 -1.96 3.44 -14.99
N HIS A 396 -3.07 3.96 -14.50
CA HIS A 396 -3.82 3.39 -13.38
C HIS A 396 -4.52 2.08 -13.79
N VAL A 397 -4.45 1.08 -12.92
CA VAL A 397 -5.10 -0.24 -13.08
C VAL A 397 -6.28 -0.36 -12.13
N THR A 398 -6.03 -0.20 -10.83
CA THR A 398 -7.02 -0.23 -9.76
C THR A 398 -6.44 0.45 -8.52
N GLY A 399 -7.29 0.96 -7.64
CA GLY A 399 -6.93 1.50 -6.34
C GLY A 399 -7.12 0.50 -5.21
N ASP A 400 -6.86 0.98 -3.99
CA ASP A 400 -7.08 0.26 -2.73
C ASP A 400 -6.31 -1.08 -2.63
N ILE A 401 -5.15 -1.19 -3.31
CA ILE A 401 -4.29 -2.37 -3.16
C ILE A 401 -3.73 -2.37 -1.74
N GLN A 402 -3.97 -3.46 -1.05
CA GLN A 402 -3.43 -3.63 0.29
C GLN A 402 -1.90 -3.62 0.26
N GLU A 403 -1.31 -2.61 0.88
CA GLU A 403 0.11 -2.55 1.15
C GLU A 403 0.40 -3.28 2.47
N LEU A 404 1.33 -4.20 2.42
CA LEU A 404 1.76 -4.99 3.57
C LEU A 404 3.10 -4.47 4.09
N PRO A 405 3.47 -4.75 5.35
CA PRO A 405 4.76 -4.34 5.89
C PRO A 405 5.94 -4.77 5.01
N TYR A 406 7.02 -3.99 5.07
CA TYR A 406 8.28 -4.24 4.38
C TYR A 406 8.24 -4.14 2.85
N GLY A 407 7.23 -3.46 2.28
CA GLY A 407 7.09 -3.27 0.84
C GLY A 407 6.41 -4.42 0.10
N ALA A 408 5.78 -5.35 0.82
CA ALA A 408 4.90 -6.33 0.22
C ALA A 408 3.59 -5.66 -0.21
N SER A 409 2.94 -6.20 -1.24
CA SER A 409 1.65 -5.75 -1.73
C SER A 409 0.84 -6.93 -2.27
N THR A 410 -0.47 -6.84 -2.20
CA THR A 410 -1.38 -7.95 -2.47
C THR A 410 -1.80 -8.04 -3.93
N TYR A 411 -0.85 -8.00 -4.86
CA TYR A 411 -1.14 -8.22 -6.27
C TYR A 411 -0.11 -9.15 -6.93
N TRP A 412 -0.50 -9.75 -8.04
CA TRP A 412 0.36 -10.55 -8.91
C TRP A 412 -0.13 -10.49 -10.35
N ALA A 413 0.78 -10.40 -11.30
CA ALA A 413 0.45 -10.33 -12.70
C ALA A 413 1.25 -11.37 -13.51
N SER A 414 0.62 -11.95 -14.51
CA SER A 414 1.18 -12.77 -15.57
C SER A 414 0.82 -12.18 -16.93
N SER A 415 1.30 -12.74 -18.03
CA SER A 415 0.96 -12.26 -19.38
C SER A 415 -0.54 -12.30 -19.69
N GLY A 416 -1.30 -13.20 -19.09
CA GLY A 416 -2.73 -13.39 -19.35
C GLY A 416 -3.66 -12.93 -18.24
N ALA A 417 -3.19 -12.81 -17.01
CA ALA A 417 -4.03 -12.52 -15.85
C ALA A 417 -3.36 -11.59 -14.84
N LEU A 418 -4.19 -10.85 -14.12
CA LEU A 418 -3.86 -10.07 -12.94
C LEU A 418 -4.72 -10.57 -11.78
N ALA A 419 -4.10 -10.88 -10.66
CA ALA A 419 -4.78 -11.21 -9.42
C ALA A 419 -4.40 -10.19 -8.34
N TYR A 420 -5.37 -9.67 -7.59
CA TYR A 420 -5.10 -8.71 -6.52
C TYR A 420 -6.14 -8.83 -5.41
N MET A 421 -5.76 -8.35 -4.24
CA MET A 421 -6.66 -8.15 -3.12
C MET A 421 -6.64 -6.66 -2.78
N THR A 422 -7.82 -6.10 -2.61
CA THR A 422 -7.98 -4.74 -2.12
C THR A 422 -7.92 -4.72 -0.60
N GLU A 423 -7.72 -3.55 -0.04
CA GLU A 423 -7.92 -3.34 1.39
C GLU A 423 -9.40 -3.52 1.76
N GLY A 424 -9.85 -4.76 1.76
CA GLY A 424 -10.96 -5.13 2.59
C GLY A 424 -10.42 -5.15 4.00
N GLY A 425 -10.54 -4.05 4.74
CA GLY A 425 -9.93 -3.87 6.05
C GLY A 425 -9.99 -5.11 6.94
N PHE A 426 -9.17 -5.16 7.98
CA PHE A 426 -9.31 -6.23 8.99
C PHE A 426 -10.33 -5.75 10.03
N PRO A 427 -11.64 -5.85 9.74
CA PRO A 427 -12.62 -5.35 10.67
C PRO A 427 -12.44 -6.03 12.02
N GLY A 428 -12.41 -5.24 13.03
CA GLY A 428 -12.36 -5.68 14.42
C GLY A 428 -13.52 -5.07 15.19
N GLN A 429 -13.89 -5.74 16.27
CA GLN A 429 -14.86 -5.26 17.23
C GLN A 429 -14.15 -5.00 18.54
N LEU A 430 -14.17 -3.78 19.03
CA LEU A 430 -13.75 -3.52 20.41
C LEU A 430 -14.67 -4.26 21.37
N THR A 431 -14.09 -5.17 22.12
CA THR A 431 -14.85 -6.08 23.00
C THR A 431 -14.24 -6.06 24.39
N TRP A 432 -15.09 -5.88 25.39
CA TRP A 432 -14.71 -5.93 26.79
C TRP A 432 -14.71 -7.36 27.31
N PHE A 433 -13.62 -7.73 27.95
CA PHE A 433 -13.45 -9.01 28.66
C PHE A 433 -13.19 -8.75 30.14
N ASP A 434 -13.66 -9.65 30.98
CA ASP A 434 -13.23 -9.71 32.37
C ASP A 434 -11.91 -10.51 32.51
N ARG A 435 -11.41 -10.64 33.73
CA ARG A 435 -10.15 -11.37 34.00
C ARG A 435 -10.22 -12.87 33.67
N THR A 436 -11.39 -13.43 33.50
CA THR A 436 -11.57 -14.86 33.16
C THR A 436 -11.68 -15.08 31.65
N GLY A 437 -11.66 -14.02 30.86
CA GLY A 437 -11.86 -14.09 29.41
C GLY A 437 -13.33 -14.16 28.98
N LYS A 438 -14.27 -13.89 29.91
CA LYS A 438 -15.69 -13.76 29.57
C LYS A 438 -15.94 -12.41 28.91
N VAL A 439 -16.66 -12.42 27.81
CA VAL A 439 -17.14 -11.20 27.14
C VAL A 439 -18.19 -10.53 28.02
N ILE A 440 -17.95 -9.27 28.39
CA ILE A 440 -18.84 -8.47 29.23
C ILE A 440 -19.48 -7.29 28.48
N GLY A 441 -19.08 -7.05 27.24
CA GLY A 441 -19.69 -6.01 26.39
C GLY A 441 -18.94 -5.80 25.10
N LYS A 442 -19.58 -5.08 24.17
CA LYS A 442 -18.98 -4.62 22.92
C LYS A 442 -19.02 -3.10 22.90
N LEU A 443 -18.05 -2.48 22.25
CA LEU A 443 -17.92 -1.03 22.16
C LEU A 443 -17.77 -0.62 20.68
N GLY A 444 -18.65 0.27 20.22
CA GLY A 444 -18.68 0.77 18.85
C GLY A 444 -19.08 -0.26 17.80
N PRO A 445 -19.06 0.13 16.52
CA PRO A 445 -19.33 -0.78 15.39
C PRO A 445 -18.14 -1.69 15.07
N VAL A 446 -18.40 -2.69 14.24
CA VAL A 446 -17.33 -3.43 13.53
C VAL A 446 -16.73 -2.50 12.49
N ALA A 447 -15.42 -2.25 12.57
CA ALA A 447 -14.70 -1.39 11.62
C ALA A 447 -13.22 -1.81 11.53
N ASP A 448 -12.52 -1.39 10.49
CA ASP A 448 -11.06 -1.54 10.43
C ASP A 448 -10.41 -0.51 11.35
N LEU A 449 -10.20 -0.91 12.59
CA LEU A 449 -9.63 -0.08 13.65
C LEU A 449 -8.37 -0.74 14.21
N GLY A 450 -7.48 0.10 14.76
CA GLY A 450 -6.22 -0.33 15.37
C GLY A 450 -5.88 0.47 16.61
N ASP A 451 -4.87 0.00 17.33
CA ASP A 451 -4.21 0.69 18.44
C ASP A 451 -5.15 1.30 19.50
N PRO A 452 -6.07 0.53 20.08
CA PRO A 452 -6.97 1.05 21.09
C PRO A 452 -6.20 1.41 22.36
N VAL A 453 -6.31 2.66 22.82
CA VAL A 453 -5.67 3.17 24.04
C VAL A 453 -6.67 3.89 24.90
N LEU A 454 -6.86 3.43 26.15
CA LEU A 454 -7.74 4.08 27.10
C LEU A 454 -7.16 5.42 27.58
N SER A 455 -8.04 6.41 27.74
CA SER A 455 -7.64 7.69 28.36
C SER A 455 -7.19 7.48 29.82
N PRO A 456 -6.36 8.40 30.38
CA PRO A 456 -5.88 8.29 31.76
C PRO A 456 -7.01 8.18 32.80
N ALA A 457 -8.19 8.74 32.49
CA ALA A 457 -9.39 8.63 33.34
C ALA A 457 -10.20 7.35 33.07
N GLY A 458 -9.86 6.53 32.08
CA GLY A 458 -10.60 5.34 31.69
C GLY A 458 -12.00 5.60 31.12
N THR A 459 -12.30 6.83 30.68
CA THR A 459 -13.63 7.26 30.20
C THR A 459 -13.77 7.25 28.69
N HIS A 460 -12.65 7.34 27.97
CA HIS A 460 -12.57 7.34 26.51
C HIS A 460 -11.55 6.31 26.02
N VAL A 461 -11.72 5.87 24.78
CA VAL A 461 -10.70 5.13 24.05
C VAL A 461 -10.32 5.93 22.81
N ALA A 462 -9.00 6.12 22.58
CA ALA A 462 -8.47 6.57 21.30
C ALA A 462 -8.10 5.35 20.45
N TYR A 463 -8.27 5.44 19.16
CA TYR A 463 -7.95 4.38 18.20
C TYR A 463 -7.75 5.00 16.81
N ASP A 464 -7.07 4.32 15.94
CA ASP A 464 -7.10 4.66 14.53
C ASP A 464 -8.15 3.85 13.77
N GLN A 465 -8.77 4.43 12.75
CA GLN A 465 -9.79 3.79 11.95
C GLN A 465 -9.60 4.11 10.48
N ALA A 466 -9.68 3.07 9.62
CA ALA A 466 -9.68 3.25 8.18
C ALA A 466 -11.04 3.74 7.68
N ASP A 467 -11.00 4.65 6.69
CA ASP A 467 -12.14 5.13 5.90
C ASP A 467 -11.69 5.14 4.43
N GLY A 468 -11.98 4.05 3.72
CA GLY A 468 -11.42 3.80 2.40
C GLY A 468 -9.89 3.61 2.45
N SER A 469 -9.16 4.34 1.62
CA SER A 469 -7.69 4.34 1.58
C SER A 469 -7.02 5.19 2.65
N ASN A 470 -7.77 5.99 3.40
CA ASN A 470 -7.26 6.81 4.49
C ASN A 470 -7.46 6.16 5.85
N ARG A 471 -6.65 6.54 6.81
CA ARG A 471 -6.74 6.13 8.22
C ARG A 471 -6.55 7.34 9.09
N ASP A 472 -7.46 7.54 10.04
CA ASP A 472 -7.48 8.68 10.95
C ASP A 472 -7.56 8.26 12.41
N VAL A 473 -7.16 9.17 13.28
CA VAL A 473 -7.31 9.01 14.73
C VAL A 473 -8.71 9.44 15.16
N TRP A 474 -9.34 8.60 15.96
CA TRP A 474 -10.66 8.79 16.54
C TRP A 474 -10.64 8.62 18.04
N THR A 475 -11.62 9.20 18.71
CA THR A 475 -11.94 8.90 20.11
C THR A 475 -13.38 8.43 20.25
N MET A 476 -13.63 7.60 21.26
CA MET A 476 -14.97 7.15 21.62
C MET A 476 -15.18 7.26 23.11
N GLU A 477 -16.26 7.89 23.53
CA GLU A 477 -16.70 7.89 24.92
C GLU A 477 -17.26 6.52 25.29
N ILE A 478 -16.73 5.87 26.31
CA ILE A 478 -17.07 4.49 26.66
C ILE A 478 -18.52 4.35 27.11
N LYS A 479 -19.03 5.34 27.83
CA LYS A 479 -20.40 5.29 28.41
C LYS A 479 -21.47 5.46 27.34
N SER A 480 -21.30 6.37 26.40
CA SER A 480 -22.31 6.71 25.38
C SER A 480 -22.07 6.03 24.04
N GLY A 481 -20.85 5.55 23.77
CA GLY A 481 -20.42 5.09 22.44
C GLY A 481 -20.26 6.23 21.43
N LYS A 482 -20.34 7.49 21.84
CA LYS A 482 -20.18 8.65 20.96
C LYS A 482 -18.75 8.73 20.45
N THR A 483 -18.58 8.77 19.11
CA THR A 483 -17.30 8.90 18.43
C THR A 483 -17.00 10.33 18.04
N THR A 484 -15.72 10.69 18.03
CA THR A 484 -15.22 11.97 17.54
C THR A 484 -13.98 11.72 16.68
N ARG A 485 -13.99 12.14 15.42
CA ARG A 485 -12.81 12.11 14.57
C ARG A 485 -11.86 13.25 14.99
N ILE A 486 -10.61 12.93 15.21
CA ILE A 486 -9.59 13.85 15.72
C ILE A 486 -8.75 14.40 14.57
N THR A 487 -8.45 13.58 13.56
CA THR A 487 -7.63 13.97 12.41
C THR A 487 -8.43 13.90 11.11
N PHE A 488 -8.03 14.72 10.11
CA PHE A 488 -8.77 14.92 8.86
C PHE A 488 -7.82 15.07 7.66
N ASP A 489 -6.54 14.78 7.84
CA ASP A 489 -5.57 14.85 6.76
C ASP A 489 -5.85 13.73 5.74
N PRO A 490 -5.61 13.94 4.42
CA PRO A 490 -5.75 12.87 3.44
C PRO A 490 -4.70 11.76 3.57
N GLU A 491 -3.64 12.00 4.34
CA GLU A 491 -2.59 11.02 4.61
C GLU A 491 -2.89 10.27 5.92
N VAL A 492 -2.30 9.07 6.05
CA VAL A 492 -2.54 8.16 7.17
C VAL A 492 -2.07 8.75 8.51
N ASP A 493 -2.94 8.73 9.51
CA ASP A 493 -2.68 9.07 10.91
C ASP A 493 -2.97 7.85 11.79
N HIS A 494 -2.00 7.42 12.61
CA HIS A 494 -2.08 6.19 13.42
C HIS A 494 -1.29 6.26 14.72
N ASP A 495 -1.28 5.16 15.52
CA ASP A 495 -0.58 5.02 16.80
C ASP A 495 -0.93 6.14 17.81
N PRO A 496 -2.23 6.34 18.19
CA PRO A 496 -2.61 7.41 19.11
C PRO A 496 -2.16 7.12 20.53
N VAL A 497 -1.68 8.15 21.22
CA VAL A 497 -1.27 8.12 22.63
C VAL A 497 -1.81 9.35 23.37
N TRP A 498 -2.45 9.13 24.53
CA TRP A 498 -2.99 10.19 25.35
C TRP A 498 -1.93 10.95 26.12
N SER A 499 -2.08 12.28 26.22
CA SER A 499 -1.36 13.06 27.25
C SER A 499 -1.80 12.63 28.66
N PRO A 500 -0.94 12.78 29.68
CA PRO A 500 -1.24 12.36 31.04
C PRO A 500 -2.48 13.01 31.65
N ASP A 501 -2.80 14.22 31.23
CA ASP A 501 -3.99 14.97 31.64
C ASP A 501 -5.24 14.65 30.78
N GLY A 502 -5.10 13.82 29.74
CA GLY A 502 -6.18 13.44 28.82
C GLY A 502 -6.65 14.57 27.89
N SER A 503 -5.99 15.73 27.88
CA SER A 503 -6.42 16.88 27.08
C SER A 503 -5.96 16.82 25.62
N ARG A 504 -4.92 16.03 25.31
CA ARG A 504 -4.29 15.93 24.00
C ARG A 504 -4.03 14.47 23.60
N ILE A 505 -3.85 14.25 22.29
CA ILE A 505 -3.47 12.97 21.70
C ILE A 505 -2.28 13.24 20.78
N ALA A 506 -1.18 12.52 21.01
CA ALA A 506 -0.07 12.41 20.07
C ALA A 506 -0.32 11.24 19.13
N PHE A 507 0.14 11.35 17.90
CA PHE A 507 -0.02 10.31 16.87
C PHE A 507 1.08 10.42 15.81
N GLU A 508 1.33 9.34 15.08
CA GLU A 508 2.18 9.35 13.90
C GLU A 508 1.36 9.70 12.66
N SER A 509 1.95 10.51 11.77
CA SER A 509 1.30 10.98 10.55
C SER A 509 2.21 10.83 9.33
N HIS A 510 1.63 10.37 8.22
CA HIS A 510 2.31 10.30 6.92
C HIS A 510 2.20 11.60 6.10
N ARG A 511 1.51 12.62 6.61
CA ARG A 511 1.45 13.95 5.95
C ARG A 511 2.83 14.57 5.79
N THR A 512 2.96 15.54 4.89
CA THR A 512 4.24 16.24 4.70
C THR A 512 4.33 17.49 5.59
N PRO A 513 5.32 17.61 6.46
CA PRO A 513 6.39 16.64 6.78
C PRO A 513 5.87 15.42 7.56
N GLN A 514 6.32 14.22 7.16
CA GLN A 514 5.99 13.01 7.91
C GLN A 514 6.59 13.04 9.31
N GLY A 515 5.85 12.59 10.33
CA GLY A 515 6.37 12.54 11.69
C GLY A 515 5.32 12.51 12.78
N LEU A 516 5.71 12.92 13.98
CA LEU A 516 4.84 12.99 15.15
C LEU A 516 4.06 14.29 15.19
N TYR A 517 2.79 14.19 15.52
CA TYR A 517 1.85 15.31 15.66
C TYR A 517 1.09 15.21 16.97
N VAL A 518 0.56 16.33 17.42
CA VAL A 518 -0.29 16.42 18.62
C VAL A 518 -1.55 17.20 18.29
N ALA A 519 -2.70 16.68 18.65
CA ALA A 519 -4.00 17.36 18.56
C ALA A 519 -4.70 17.41 19.92
N ARG A 520 -5.70 18.27 20.08
CA ARG A 520 -6.61 18.24 21.23
C ARG A 520 -7.47 16.97 21.17
N SER A 521 -7.75 16.37 22.31
CA SER A 521 -8.56 15.14 22.39
C SER A 521 -10.02 15.31 21.93
N GLN A 522 -10.46 16.53 21.72
CA GLN A 522 -11.79 16.88 21.19
C GLN A 522 -11.72 17.30 19.71
N GLY A 523 -10.56 17.15 19.05
CA GLY A 523 -10.32 17.57 17.68
C GLY A 523 -9.78 18.99 17.56
N GLY A 524 -9.42 19.37 16.34
CA GLY A 524 -8.83 20.67 16.00
C GLY A 524 -7.58 20.51 15.16
N THR A 525 -6.86 21.62 14.96
CA THR A 525 -5.61 21.62 14.19
C THR A 525 -4.53 20.83 14.93
N ALA A 526 -3.89 19.88 14.21
CA ALA A 526 -2.75 19.15 14.72
C ALA A 526 -1.45 19.96 14.59
N GLU A 527 -0.62 19.97 15.63
CA GLU A 527 0.69 20.60 15.67
C GLU A 527 1.78 19.58 15.35
N SER A 528 2.68 19.88 14.41
CA SER A 528 3.84 19.06 14.12
C SER A 528 4.90 19.18 15.22
N LEU A 529 5.45 18.05 15.65
CA LEU A 529 6.59 17.99 16.57
C LEU A 529 7.93 17.98 15.84
N ALA A 530 7.95 18.17 14.51
CA ALA A 530 9.13 18.27 13.65
C ALA A 530 10.10 17.06 13.74
N LEU A 531 9.55 15.85 13.83
CA LEU A 531 10.30 14.60 13.84
C LEU A 531 10.10 13.81 12.56
N PRO A 532 11.16 13.22 11.97
CA PRO A 532 10.98 12.27 10.88
C PRO A 532 10.24 11.01 11.37
N GLY A 533 9.23 10.58 10.63
CA GLY A 533 8.45 9.38 10.91
C GLY A 533 9.25 8.07 10.74
N GLY A 534 8.61 6.96 11.11
CA GLY A 534 9.14 5.59 10.95
C GLY A 534 9.50 4.88 12.25
N ASP A 535 9.14 5.45 13.38
CA ASP A 535 9.25 4.85 14.70
C ASP A 535 7.84 4.75 15.30
N SER A 536 7.43 3.62 15.88
CA SER A 536 6.11 3.43 16.47
C SER A 536 5.97 4.17 17.79
N LEU A 537 5.06 5.15 17.86
CA LEU A 537 4.73 5.88 19.09
C LEU A 537 4.07 4.92 20.07
N SER A 538 4.54 4.93 21.33
CA SER A 538 4.13 3.92 22.31
C SER A 538 3.57 4.47 23.61
N ASP A 539 4.13 5.58 24.15
CA ASP A 539 3.68 6.12 25.44
C ASP A 539 4.02 7.61 25.56
N TRP A 540 3.37 8.26 26.49
CA TRP A 540 3.64 9.63 26.93
C TRP A 540 3.97 9.61 28.41
N SER A 541 5.13 10.15 28.79
CA SER A 541 5.58 10.15 30.18
C SER A 541 4.58 10.86 31.11
N ARG A 542 4.41 10.34 32.32
CA ARG A 542 3.40 10.82 33.28
C ARG A 542 3.62 12.26 33.75
N ASP A 543 4.85 12.76 33.68
CA ASP A 543 5.20 14.14 33.91
C ASP A 543 4.92 15.07 32.72
N GLY A 544 4.49 14.50 31.59
CA GLY A 544 4.18 15.24 30.38
C GLY A 544 5.40 15.69 29.56
N ASN A 545 6.61 15.34 29.96
CA ASN A 545 7.84 15.89 29.38
C ASN A 545 8.37 15.16 28.17
N PHE A 546 8.00 13.86 27.97
CA PHE A 546 8.55 13.02 26.92
C PHE A 546 7.47 12.19 26.21
N LEU A 547 7.62 12.04 24.90
CA LEU A 547 7.02 10.94 24.16
C LEU A 547 8.03 9.80 24.02
N LEU A 548 7.56 8.56 24.16
CA LEU A 548 8.34 7.35 24.01
C LEU A 548 7.97 6.67 22.70
N PHE A 549 8.97 6.21 21.97
CA PHE A 549 8.75 5.43 20.77
C PHE A 549 9.82 4.35 20.58
N GLY A 550 9.39 3.23 20.00
CA GLY A 550 10.24 2.11 19.65
C GLY A 550 10.66 2.20 18.19
N SER A 551 11.94 2.05 17.91
CA SER A 551 12.40 2.01 16.53
C SER A 551 11.95 0.74 15.83
N MET A 552 11.29 0.90 14.68
CA MET A 552 10.94 -0.16 13.75
C MET A 552 12.06 -0.47 12.75
N ARG A 553 13.15 0.29 12.79
CA ARG A 553 14.25 0.21 11.84
C ARG A 553 15.00 -1.11 11.96
N SER A 554 15.16 -1.78 10.84
CA SER A 554 15.70 -3.16 10.75
C SER A 554 17.23 -3.25 10.73
N GLU A 555 17.95 -2.19 11.06
CA GLU A 555 19.43 -2.24 11.07
C GLU A 555 19.98 -3.03 12.26
N PRO A 556 21.05 -3.80 12.07
CA PRO A 556 21.81 -4.37 13.17
C PRO A 556 22.35 -3.25 14.06
N GLY A 557 21.83 -3.13 15.28
CA GLY A 557 22.19 -2.09 16.25
C GLY A 557 21.32 -0.82 16.20
N ALA A 558 20.38 -0.65 15.29
CA ALA A 558 19.54 0.54 15.17
C ALA A 558 18.22 0.47 15.94
N SER A 559 17.80 -0.70 16.40
CA SER A 559 16.62 -0.80 17.27
C SER A 559 16.90 -0.16 18.60
N SER A 560 16.15 0.89 18.88
CA SER A 560 16.37 1.73 20.06
C SER A 560 15.04 2.15 20.67
N ILE A 561 15.02 2.35 21.96
CA ILE A 561 13.98 3.14 22.63
C ILE A 561 14.44 4.59 22.59
N ARG A 562 13.58 5.44 22.07
CA ARG A 562 13.85 6.87 21.94
C ARG A 562 12.88 7.68 22.77
N LEU A 563 13.36 8.83 23.23
CA LEU A 563 12.57 9.83 23.93
C LEU A 563 12.51 11.10 23.10
N MET A 564 11.31 11.66 22.96
CA MET A 564 11.12 12.98 22.41
C MET A 564 10.82 13.97 23.55
N PRO A 565 11.74 14.86 23.91
CA PRO A 565 11.44 15.95 24.84
C PRO A 565 10.40 16.89 24.23
N LEU A 566 9.37 17.23 25.00
CA LEU A 566 8.33 18.18 24.60
C LEU A 566 8.64 19.64 25.02
N THR A 567 9.82 19.88 25.60
CA THR A 567 10.35 21.17 25.95
C THR A 567 11.09 21.84 24.79
N LEU A 568 11.61 23.05 24.98
CA LEU A 568 12.13 23.99 23.95
C LEU A 568 13.21 23.45 22.98
N ASN A 569 13.94 22.39 23.33
CA ASN A 569 14.94 21.76 22.46
C ASN A 569 14.49 20.36 22.04
N ARG A 570 13.47 20.28 21.18
CA ARG A 570 12.83 19.06 20.68
C ARG A 570 13.76 18.22 19.80
N LYS A 571 14.85 17.67 20.36
CA LYS A 571 15.70 16.69 19.66
C LYS A 571 15.47 15.30 20.26
N PRO A 572 15.20 14.26 19.43
CA PRO A 572 15.08 12.89 19.93
C PRO A 572 16.37 12.44 20.60
N LEU A 573 16.22 11.81 21.76
CA LEU A 573 17.31 11.18 22.49
C LEU A 573 17.21 9.67 22.31
N ILE A 574 18.31 9.01 21.99
CA ILE A 574 18.37 7.55 22.05
C ILE A 574 18.57 7.21 23.53
N TRP A 575 17.51 6.69 24.16
CA TRP A 575 17.61 6.28 25.56
C TRP A 575 18.29 4.94 25.71
N MET A 576 18.02 3.98 24.82
CA MET A 576 18.60 2.66 24.86
C MET A 576 18.86 2.10 23.45
N HIS A 577 20.08 1.61 23.23
CA HIS A 577 20.41 0.74 22.10
C HIS A 577 20.18 -0.71 22.54
N ALA A 578 19.03 -1.27 22.20
CA ALA A 578 18.74 -2.66 22.48
C ALA A 578 18.23 -3.34 21.20
N GLY A 579 18.75 -4.51 20.89
CA GLY A 579 18.33 -5.27 19.71
C GLY A 579 16.81 -5.43 19.65
N LYS A 580 16.16 -4.85 18.68
CA LYS A 580 14.71 -4.95 18.36
C LYS A 580 13.77 -4.75 19.55
N ALA A 581 13.95 -3.66 20.33
CA ALA A 581 13.04 -3.28 21.40
C ALA A 581 11.76 -2.63 20.81
N ARG A 582 10.60 -3.06 21.31
CA ARG A 582 9.27 -2.61 20.87
C ARG A 582 8.35 -2.37 22.06
N TRP A 583 7.30 -1.57 21.84
CA TRP A 583 6.25 -1.26 22.81
C TRP A 583 6.80 -0.77 24.17
N PRO A 584 7.68 0.21 24.21
CA PRO A 584 8.10 0.76 25.49
C PRO A 584 6.95 1.47 26.20
N VAL A 585 6.68 1.12 27.45
CA VAL A 585 5.65 1.74 28.28
C VAL A 585 6.19 2.04 29.68
N LEU A 586 5.91 3.24 30.19
CA LEU A 586 6.32 3.64 31.52
C LEU A 586 5.35 3.16 32.58
N SER A 587 5.88 2.73 33.73
CA SER A 587 5.04 2.51 34.89
C SER A 587 4.35 3.80 35.34
N PRO A 588 3.16 3.73 35.98
CA PRO A 588 2.41 4.91 36.41
C PRO A 588 3.16 5.84 37.35
N ASN A 589 4.12 5.31 38.10
CA ASN A 589 4.99 6.11 38.97
C ASN A 589 6.25 6.67 38.27
N GLY A 590 6.43 6.40 36.97
CA GLY A 590 7.54 6.86 36.14
C GLY A 590 8.91 6.24 36.49
N LYS A 591 9.00 5.26 37.38
CA LYS A 591 10.28 4.69 37.85
C LYS A 591 10.76 3.52 37.01
N TRP A 592 9.88 2.87 36.26
CA TRP A 592 10.16 1.66 35.48
C TRP A 592 9.70 1.82 34.05
N ILE A 593 10.44 1.20 33.14
CA ILE A 593 10.03 1.03 31.76
C ILE A 593 9.91 -0.46 31.45
N ALA A 594 8.78 -0.86 30.89
CA ALA A 594 8.57 -2.19 30.34
C ALA A 594 8.63 -2.15 28.81
N TYR A 595 9.21 -3.17 28.17
CA TYR A 595 9.31 -3.26 26.72
C TYR A 595 9.49 -4.72 26.30
N ALA A 596 9.16 -5.01 25.04
CA ALA A 596 9.51 -6.28 24.43
C ALA A 596 10.84 -6.18 23.70
N SER A 597 11.71 -7.23 23.80
CA SER A 597 12.98 -7.29 23.08
C SER A 597 13.28 -8.69 22.57
N THR A 598 13.91 -8.78 21.41
CA THR A 598 14.37 -10.04 20.81
C THR A 598 15.87 -10.29 21.00
N GLU A 599 16.53 -9.63 21.92
CA GLU A 599 17.97 -9.78 22.20
C GLU A 599 18.40 -11.21 22.56
N SER A 600 17.49 -11.98 23.18
CA SER A 600 17.70 -13.39 23.52
C SER A 600 17.35 -14.37 22.38
N GLY A 601 17.12 -13.85 21.15
CA GLY A 601 16.69 -14.64 19.99
C GLY A 601 15.18 -14.86 19.87
N ARG A 602 14.40 -14.56 20.93
CA ARG A 602 12.94 -14.61 20.98
C ARG A 602 12.42 -13.36 21.67
N SER A 603 11.22 -12.88 21.29
CA SER A 603 10.61 -11.72 21.94
C SER A 603 10.25 -12.02 23.40
N HIS A 604 10.83 -11.28 24.34
CA HIS A 604 10.54 -11.33 25.76
C HIS A 604 10.24 -9.97 26.32
N ILE A 605 9.44 -9.94 27.42
CA ILE A 605 9.18 -8.72 28.17
C ILE A 605 10.29 -8.50 29.19
N TYR A 606 10.84 -7.31 29.15
CA TYR A 606 11.85 -6.81 30.08
C TYR A 606 11.33 -5.60 30.84
N VAL A 607 11.73 -5.47 32.08
CA VAL A 607 11.50 -4.25 32.91
C VAL A 607 12.82 -3.81 33.48
N GLN A 608 13.07 -2.49 33.48
CA GLN A 608 14.26 -1.90 34.08
C GLN A 608 13.98 -0.52 34.64
N PRO A 609 14.87 0.03 35.51
CA PRO A 609 14.75 1.40 35.98
C PRO A 609 14.71 2.40 34.82
N PHE A 610 13.91 3.43 34.96
CA PHE A 610 13.81 4.50 33.98
C PHE A 610 14.33 5.83 34.55
N ASP A 611 15.31 6.38 33.88
CA ASP A 611 15.78 7.75 34.02
C ASP A 611 16.01 8.34 32.63
N ALA A 612 15.32 9.41 32.30
CA ALA A 612 15.41 10.06 30.99
C ALA A 612 16.80 10.68 30.71
N THR A 613 17.60 10.94 31.75
CA THR A 613 18.85 11.67 31.63
C THR A 613 20.09 10.77 31.63
N SER A 614 20.07 9.67 32.36
CA SER A 614 21.23 8.78 32.55
C SER A 614 21.21 7.54 31.61
N GLY A 615 20.12 7.37 30.86
CA GLY A 615 19.98 6.16 30.01
C GLY A 615 19.68 4.89 30.81
N PRO A 616 19.80 3.71 30.18
CA PRO A 616 19.47 2.45 30.84
C PRO A 616 20.52 2.10 31.89
N ASP A 617 20.08 1.96 33.12
CA ASP A 617 20.90 1.53 34.25
C ASP A 617 21.01 0.01 34.34
N SER A 618 21.99 -0.53 35.07
CA SER A 618 22.07 -1.93 35.41
C SER A 618 20.88 -2.34 36.28
N GLY A 619 20.15 -3.36 35.95
CA GLY A 619 18.98 -3.81 36.73
C GLY A 619 17.81 -4.28 35.89
N LYS A 620 18.10 -4.70 34.66
CA LYS A 620 17.12 -5.27 33.75
C LYS A 620 16.65 -6.63 34.24
N SER A 621 15.33 -6.80 34.34
CA SER A 621 14.66 -8.04 34.72
C SER A 621 13.89 -8.58 33.52
N GLN A 622 14.12 -9.83 33.11
CA GLN A 622 13.27 -10.53 32.15
C GLN A 622 12.04 -11.07 32.88
N VAL A 623 10.88 -10.50 32.58
CA VAL A 623 9.61 -10.86 33.23
C VAL A 623 8.96 -12.07 32.57
N SER A 624 8.92 -12.14 31.25
CA SER A 624 8.28 -13.26 30.54
C SER A 624 9.20 -14.48 30.45
N THR A 625 8.67 -15.70 30.58
CA THR A 625 9.42 -16.96 30.47
C THR A 625 9.23 -17.66 29.13
N GLY A 626 8.03 -17.60 28.53
CA GLY A 626 7.67 -18.27 27.27
C GLY A 626 7.60 -17.36 26.04
N GLY A 627 8.15 -16.16 26.14
CA GLY A 627 7.99 -15.10 25.15
C GLY A 627 6.93 -14.09 25.57
N GLY A 628 6.93 -12.89 24.92
CA GLY A 628 5.97 -11.84 25.25
C GLY A 628 6.03 -10.63 24.33
N SER A 629 4.91 -9.92 24.24
CA SER A 629 4.73 -8.70 23.45
C SER A 629 3.70 -7.78 24.11
N GLN A 630 3.63 -6.52 23.69
CA GLN A 630 2.63 -5.54 24.07
C GLN A 630 2.45 -5.41 25.61
N PRO A 631 3.48 -5.02 26.37
CA PRO A 631 3.34 -4.80 27.80
C PRO A 631 2.39 -3.62 28.08
N SER A 632 1.58 -3.73 29.13
CA SER A 632 0.65 -2.69 29.58
C SER A 632 0.53 -2.69 31.10
N TRP A 633 0.73 -1.51 31.73
CA TRP A 633 0.62 -1.37 33.16
C TRP A 633 -0.82 -1.15 33.62
N ARG A 634 -1.21 -1.74 34.73
CA ARG A 634 -2.38 -1.29 35.47
C ARG A 634 -2.17 0.17 35.96
N ALA A 635 -3.23 0.97 35.96
CA ALA A 635 -3.14 2.40 36.26
C ALA A 635 -2.51 2.73 37.64
N ASP A 636 -2.61 1.82 38.63
CA ASP A 636 -1.98 1.98 39.94
C ASP A 636 -0.57 1.37 40.05
N GLY A 637 -0.05 0.78 38.95
CA GLY A 637 1.30 0.18 38.88
C GLY A 637 1.47 -1.14 39.62
N LYS A 638 0.41 -1.73 40.18
CA LYS A 638 0.50 -2.98 40.94
C LYS A 638 0.50 -4.24 40.09
N GLU A 639 0.22 -4.14 38.79
CA GLU A 639 0.28 -5.25 37.86
C GLU A 639 0.85 -4.77 36.51
N LEU A 640 1.56 -5.68 35.84
CA LEU A 640 1.98 -5.58 34.46
C LEU A 640 1.30 -6.71 33.68
N PHE A 641 0.69 -6.37 32.54
CA PHE A 641 0.08 -7.33 31.62
C PHE A 641 0.89 -7.42 30.34
N TYR A 642 0.82 -8.58 29.66
CA TYR A 642 1.44 -8.75 28.36
C TYR A 642 0.80 -9.92 27.61
N LEU A 643 0.94 -9.98 26.29
CA LEU A 643 0.55 -11.13 25.48
C LEU A 643 1.71 -12.13 25.40
N SER A 644 1.43 -13.40 25.70
CA SER A 644 2.40 -14.50 25.47
C SER A 644 2.58 -14.76 23.97
N ALA A 645 3.54 -15.61 23.61
CA ALA A 645 3.74 -16.06 22.23
C ALA A 645 2.50 -16.74 21.63
N ASP A 646 1.66 -17.34 22.45
CA ASP A 646 0.41 -18.01 22.06
C ASP A 646 -0.83 -17.12 22.20
N ASN A 647 -0.65 -15.79 22.34
CA ASN A 647 -1.69 -14.79 22.51
C ASN A 647 -2.57 -14.97 23.76
N VAL A 648 -2.04 -15.62 24.79
CA VAL A 648 -2.66 -15.64 26.10
C VAL A 648 -2.32 -14.33 26.84
N LEU A 649 -3.31 -13.65 27.37
CA LEU A 649 -3.07 -12.50 28.23
C LEU A 649 -2.48 -12.99 29.56
N MET A 650 -1.32 -12.46 29.91
CA MET A 650 -0.58 -12.77 31.13
C MET A 650 -0.68 -11.62 32.12
N GLY A 651 -0.80 -11.93 33.40
CA GLY A 651 -0.75 -10.95 34.49
C GLY A 651 0.46 -11.20 35.39
N VAL A 652 1.08 -10.13 35.86
CA VAL A 652 2.27 -10.13 36.71
C VAL A 652 2.05 -9.17 37.86
N GLY A 653 1.89 -9.66 39.09
CA GLY A 653 1.84 -8.85 40.29
C GLY A 653 3.18 -8.11 40.51
N VAL A 654 3.12 -6.81 40.79
CA VAL A 654 4.30 -5.98 41.02
C VAL A 654 4.29 -5.49 42.46
N ARG A 655 5.39 -5.73 43.19
CA ARG A 655 5.56 -5.27 44.57
C ARG A 655 6.34 -3.97 44.61
N PRO A 656 6.04 -3.08 45.57
CA PRO A 656 6.83 -1.88 45.76
C PRO A 656 8.27 -2.25 46.19
N GLY A 657 9.26 -1.68 45.54
CA GLY A 657 10.66 -1.93 45.93
C GLY A 657 11.67 -1.49 44.87
N THR A 658 12.94 -1.48 45.25
CA THR A 658 14.12 -1.35 44.41
C THR A 658 15.12 -2.37 44.92
N PRO A 659 15.53 -3.39 44.17
CA PRO A 659 15.29 -3.64 42.73
C PRO A 659 13.83 -4.00 42.41
N PHE A 660 13.51 -4.08 41.10
CA PHE A 660 12.17 -4.45 40.61
C PHE A 660 11.78 -5.84 41.13
N ASP A 661 10.71 -5.88 41.96
CA ASP A 661 10.19 -7.11 42.52
C ASP A 661 8.82 -7.43 41.91
N TYR A 662 8.67 -8.68 41.44
CA TYR A 662 7.47 -9.11 40.76
C TYR A 662 7.16 -10.58 41.03
N GLU A 663 5.89 -10.93 40.88
CA GLU A 663 5.40 -12.28 40.99
C GLU A 663 5.60 -13.06 39.69
N ARG A 664 5.60 -14.37 39.79
CA ARG A 664 5.66 -15.20 38.59
C ARG A 664 4.48 -14.90 37.68
N PRO A 665 4.69 -14.69 36.35
CA PRO A 665 3.61 -14.48 35.39
C PRO A 665 2.56 -15.58 35.45
N ALA A 666 1.30 -15.20 35.52
CA ALA A 666 0.16 -16.13 35.53
C ALA A 666 -0.70 -15.90 34.28
N PRO A 667 -1.16 -16.97 33.61
CA PRO A 667 -2.09 -16.84 32.49
C PRO A 667 -3.46 -16.38 33.02
N LEU A 668 -4.07 -15.41 32.33
CA LEU A 668 -5.45 -14.97 32.61
C LEU A 668 -6.41 -15.69 31.66
N PHE A 669 -6.31 -15.44 30.36
CA PHE A 669 -7.18 -16.06 29.35
C PHE A 669 -6.58 -15.97 27.95
N ASP A 670 -7.05 -16.84 27.03
CA ASP A 670 -6.77 -16.75 25.59
C ASP A 670 -7.54 -15.57 24.99
N THR A 671 -6.83 -14.58 24.46
CA THR A 671 -7.41 -13.37 23.89
C THR A 671 -8.10 -13.60 22.55
N ARG A 672 -7.90 -14.78 21.94
CA ARG A 672 -8.34 -15.11 20.57
C ARG A 672 -7.76 -14.16 19.50
N LEU A 673 -6.76 -13.38 19.88
CA LEU A 673 -6.02 -12.56 18.94
C LEU A 673 -5.17 -13.46 18.04
N ARG A 674 -5.20 -13.19 16.77
CA ARG A 674 -4.36 -13.87 15.80
C ARG A 674 -3.44 -12.80 15.19
N VAL A 675 -2.21 -12.76 15.64
CA VAL A 675 -1.22 -11.76 15.22
C VAL A 675 -0.90 -11.95 13.73
N LEU A 676 -1.50 -11.15 12.91
CA LEU A 676 -1.19 -11.05 11.47
C LEU A 676 -0.67 -9.67 11.08
N ARG A 677 -0.60 -8.73 12.01
CA ARG A 677 -0.20 -7.35 11.74
C ARG A 677 1.00 -6.94 12.57
N GLY A 678 1.71 -5.94 12.05
CA GLY A 678 2.87 -5.31 12.62
C GLY A 678 2.72 -4.84 14.09
N PRO A 679 3.50 -3.87 14.52
CA PRO A 679 3.70 -3.55 15.93
C PRO A 679 2.55 -2.77 16.60
N ARG A 680 1.31 -3.08 16.27
CA ARG A 680 0.11 -2.44 16.82
C ARG A 680 -0.27 -3.02 18.17
N ASN A 681 -0.87 -2.20 19.03
CA ASN A 681 -1.49 -2.66 20.26
C ASN A 681 -2.87 -3.24 19.96
N ASP A 682 -3.14 -4.46 20.41
CA ASP A 682 -4.43 -5.13 20.20
C ASP A 682 -5.34 -5.07 21.41
N TYR A 683 -4.80 -4.66 22.56
CA TYR A 683 -5.57 -4.55 23.80
C TYR A 683 -5.12 -3.36 24.66
N THR A 684 -6.00 -2.95 25.55
CA THR A 684 -5.74 -1.95 26.58
C THR A 684 -6.53 -2.24 27.85
N THR A 685 -6.01 -1.81 29.00
CA THR A 685 -6.70 -1.89 30.30
C THR A 685 -6.39 -0.66 31.14
N HIS A 686 -7.28 -0.32 32.04
CA HIS A 686 -7.09 0.75 33.03
C HIS A 686 -7.01 0.16 34.44
N ASP A 687 -7.99 -0.62 34.85
CA ASP A 687 -8.15 -1.13 36.20
C ASP A 687 -7.62 -2.55 36.42
N GLY A 688 -7.19 -3.23 35.33
CA GLY A 688 -6.75 -4.62 35.36
C GLY A 688 -7.88 -5.65 35.63
N ASN A 689 -9.13 -5.21 35.78
CA ASN A 689 -10.30 -6.06 35.95
C ASN A 689 -11.06 -6.27 34.64
N ARG A 690 -10.93 -5.29 33.72
CA ARG A 690 -11.53 -5.31 32.39
C ARG A 690 -10.48 -5.00 31.34
N PHE A 691 -10.55 -5.71 30.25
CA PHE A 691 -9.65 -5.56 29.10
C PHE A 691 -10.47 -5.25 27.86
N LEU A 692 -10.15 -4.13 27.22
CA LEU A 692 -10.71 -3.80 25.92
C LEU A 692 -9.80 -4.39 24.86
N ILE A 693 -10.31 -5.33 24.09
CA ILE A 693 -9.55 -6.08 23.09
C ILE A 693 -10.19 -5.85 21.72
N ARG A 694 -9.39 -5.59 20.72
CA ARG A 694 -9.83 -5.57 19.33
C ARG A 694 -9.96 -7.00 18.80
N VAL A 695 -11.11 -7.60 19.00
CA VAL A 695 -11.40 -8.93 18.49
C VAL A 695 -11.67 -8.86 16.99
N PRO A 696 -10.95 -9.62 16.16
CA PRO A 696 -11.24 -9.69 14.74
C PRO A 696 -12.68 -10.11 14.49
N ALA A 697 -13.43 -9.33 13.68
CA ALA A 697 -14.82 -9.62 13.33
C ALA A 697 -14.86 -10.43 12.03
N TYR A 698 -14.76 -11.75 12.16
CA TYR A 698 -14.50 -12.65 11.03
C TYR A 698 -15.75 -13.03 10.19
N LYS A 699 -16.93 -12.46 10.43
CA LYS A 699 -18.14 -13.02 9.81
C LYS A 699 -18.68 -12.33 8.56
N GLU A 700 -18.24 -11.12 8.18
CA GLU A 700 -19.02 -10.37 7.18
C GLU A 700 -18.24 -9.76 5.99
N THR A 701 -16.92 -9.76 6.00
CA THR A 701 -16.16 -9.28 4.82
C THR A 701 -15.06 -10.26 4.47
N ALA A 702 -15.39 -11.26 3.66
CA ALA A 702 -14.40 -12.03 2.92
C ALA A 702 -13.59 -11.03 2.06
N SER A 703 -12.25 -11.14 2.10
CA SER A 703 -11.39 -10.40 1.17
C SER A 703 -11.12 -11.30 -0.04
N PRO A 704 -11.96 -11.27 -1.07
CA PRO A 704 -11.81 -12.14 -2.22
C PRO A 704 -10.53 -11.78 -2.98
N ILE A 705 -9.99 -12.72 -3.73
CA ILE A 705 -8.99 -12.42 -4.73
C ILE A 705 -9.73 -11.98 -5.99
N HIS A 706 -9.55 -10.72 -6.39
CA HIS A 706 -10.04 -10.22 -7.67
C HIS A 706 -9.12 -10.70 -8.78
N VAL A 707 -9.69 -11.28 -9.84
CA VAL A 707 -8.95 -11.76 -11.00
C VAL A 707 -9.44 -11.03 -12.25
N VAL A 708 -8.49 -10.53 -13.02
CA VAL A 708 -8.72 -9.90 -14.33
C VAL A 708 -7.96 -10.69 -15.38
N VAL A 709 -8.67 -11.41 -16.22
CA VAL A 709 -8.10 -12.10 -17.38
C VAL A 709 -8.10 -11.15 -18.58
N ASN A 710 -7.05 -11.22 -19.40
CA ASN A 710 -6.81 -10.31 -20.53
C ASN A 710 -6.69 -8.82 -20.11
N TRP A 711 -5.98 -8.58 -18.98
CA TRP A 711 -5.78 -7.23 -18.43
C TRP A 711 -5.17 -6.23 -19.42
N SER A 712 -4.37 -6.69 -20.40
CA SER A 712 -3.77 -5.84 -21.45
C SER A 712 -4.82 -5.11 -22.30
N GLY A 713 -6.03 -5.66 -22.42
CA GLY A 713 -7.17 -5.00 -23.05
C GLY A 713 -7.62 -3.71 -22.37
N MET A 714 -7.22 -3.47 -21.12
CA MET A 714 -7.51 -2.22 -20.39
C MET A 714 -6.76 -1.02 -20.99
N PHE A 715 -5.68 -1.26 -21.71
CA PHE A 715 -4.74 -0.23 -22.12
C PHE A 715 -4.67 -0.09 -23.64
N GLY A 716 -5.80 -0.09 -24.36
CA GLY A 716 -5.82 0.04 -25.82
C GLY A 716 -4.59 0.79 -26.38
N ASN A 717 -4.05 0.33 -27.51
CA ASN A 717 -2.87 0.92 -28.16
C ASN A 717 -3.03 2.41 -28.39
#